data_4a558b6fdcee09f197155aa4a75787c5
#
_entry.id   4a558b6fdcee09f197155aa4a75787c5
#
_cell.length_a   1.000
_cell.length_b   1.000
_cell.length_c   1.000
_cell.angle_alpha   90.00
_cell.angle_beta   90.00
_cell.angle_gamma   90.00
#
_symmetry.space_group_name_H-M   'P 1'
#
loop_
_entity.id
_entity.type
_entity.pdbx_description
1 polymer ?
#
loop_
_entity_poly.entity_id
_entity_poly.type
_entity_poly.pdbx_seq_one_letter_code
_entity_poly.pdbx_strand_id
1 'polypeptide(L)'
;MDLKEITTALDQLDLSKYELIKKEEIADIHSAGLLLKHKKSGARVVVLSNDDENKVFSIGFKTPPFNDTGLQHIMEHSTLCGSRKYPVKDPFVELCKGSLNTFLNAMTYPDKTVYPVASCNLADFKNIMDVYMDAVFYPNIYQREQIFKQEGWHYELDSIDSPLKYNGVVFNEMKGVYSSPDDVLSRDTFVSLFPDTAYRFESGGEPSHIPELSYEDFLAYHKKWYHPANSYIYLYGDFDVQERLDYLDNEYLKNFDANDVQIDADIAMQRPFDILKEETHYYAVTEDEPLENNTYLSYNKVVGTALDKKLYLAMQILDYVLVMAPGAKLKQALIDKGIGTDIYSSLESSVLQPVYSIVAKNAEESQKKAFVDTIEEVLRDIAKNGIDKRMALAGMNYYEFKFREADYGAYPKGLMYYLTMMDSWLYDENEPFIHVQALDTFAQLRKELDEGLFEELIQKYLLDNSHGSLIALVPKRGLEEEKAAEEAKRLETYKNSLSKEELEAIVADTAALKAYQDEPSPQEELERIPMLKLSDIEREPAKLYIDKKSIADVDVIHHNLFTNQIAYLMLAFDCKKVPDELLPYVGLLSSVLGLMDTHKHTYPELTNEININSGGISTDAAIYTDSKDFSKYTVMYEVKGKVLYEKLPFVLEMMHEIIYETKFEDEKRLREIIARIKSRMESNMTGSGHTVAMLSAMAQFSPSSYYSDILRGYQYYEFIEKADRDFDSMKEMLAENLKRTAALIFTKENLTVSFTAEDDGLELLQKPMTEFVAKLARLQEKDAVRTFRPVKEKTAYTSSSQVQYVARCGNYRKAGYEYTGALKVLKIIFSYDYLWLNVRVKGGAYGCMSGFYRNGDTYMVSYRDPNLAETNAIFEQAAEYVRRFDVSERDMVKFIIGTIGGMDTPMNPASKGVRSFGAYICHTEYAQLKKEREEVLNATKESIRALAPLIETAVSQDYLCVVGNNAKIRENEQMFEKIEPLFL
;
A
#
# COMPACT_ATOMS: atom_id res chain seq x y z
N MET A 1 -21.82 18.83 -12.90
CA MET A 1 -22.93 18.50 -13.86
C MET A 1 -24.05 17.82 -13.07
N ASP A 2 -25.32 18.10 -13.36
CA ASP A 2 -26.43 17.40 -12.66
C ASP A 2 -26.45 15.93 -13.14
N LEU A 3 -26.65 14.98 -12.21
CA LEU A 3 -26.71 13.54 -12.50
C LEU A 3 -27.75 13.21 -13.59
N LYS A 4 -28.89 13.93 -13.60
CA LYS A 4 -29.91 13.80 -14.64
C LYS A 4 -29.43 14.22 -16.01
N GLU A 5 -28.59 15.27 -16.12
CA GLU A 5 -28.01 15.70 -17.38
C GLU A 5 -27.07 14.62 -17.92
N ILE A 6 -26.23 14.05 -17.06
CA ILE A 6 -25.32 12.95 -17.40
C ILE A 6 -26.14 11.75 -17.89
N THR A 7 -27.16 11.35 -17.13
CA THR A 7 -28.00 10.19 -17.49
C THR A 7 -28.74 10.41 -18.81
N THR A 8 -29.22 11.62 -19.08
CA THR A 8 -29.92 11.96 -20.33
C THR A 8 -28.97 11.94 -21.53
N ALA A 9 -27.72 12.38 -21.36
CA ALA A 9 -26.71 12.28 -22.43
C ALA A 9 -26.47 10.85 -22.89
N LEU A 10 -26.55 9.89 -21.98
CA LEU A 10 -26.40 8.47 -22.30
C LEU A 10 -27.57 7.86 -23.09
N ASP A 11 -28.74 8.54 -23.16
CA ASP A 11 -29.87 8.09 -24.02
C ASP A 11 -29.62 8.30 -25.51
N GLN A 12 -28.64 9.13 -25.86
CA GLN A 12 -28.32 9.50 -27.25
C GLN A 12 -27.24 8.61 -27.87
N LEU A 13 -26.72 7.61 -27.15
CA LEU A 13 -25.66 6.73 -27.62
C LEU A 13 -26.13 5.82 -28.74
N ASP A 14 -25.30 5.66 -29.77
CA ASP A 14 -25.47 4.59 -30.76
C ASP A 14 -24.92 3.27 -30.20
N LEU A 15 -25.82 2.43 -29.74
CA LEU A 15 -25.53 1.11 -29.23
C LEU A 15 -25.72 -0.02 -30.26
N SER A 16 -25.63 0.30 -31.58
CA SER A 16 -25.81 -0.71 -32.64
C SER A 16 -24.86 -1.91 -32.51
N LYS A 17 -23.65 -1.73 -31.94
CA LYS A 17 -22.62 -2.75 -31.71
C LYS A 17 -22.72 -3.41 -30.32
N TYR A 18 -23.47 -2.81 -29.42
CA TYR A 18 -23.62 -3.25 -28.05
C TYR A 18 -25.06 -3.60 -27.72
N GLU A 19 -25.24 -4.53 -26.81
CA GLU A 19 -26.50 -4.82 -26.15
C GLU A 19 -26.50 -4.06 -24.83
N LEU A 20 -27.52 -3.25 -24.58
CA LEU A 20 -27.73 -2.60 -23.29
C LEU A 20 -28.39 -3.61 -22.35
N ILE A 21 -27.65 -4.02 -21.31
CA ILE A 21 -28.15 -4.94 -20.29
C ILE A 21 -28.82 -4.16 -19.15
N LYS A 22 -28.16 -3.11 -18.66
CA LYS A 22 -28.62 -2.32 -17.52
C LYS A 22 -28.22 -0.86 -17.67
N LYS A 23 -29.11 0.05 -17.22
CA LYS A 23 -28.82 1.48 -17.07
C LYS A 23 -29.40 1.94 -15.74
N GLU A 24 -28.57 2.56 -14.91
CA GLU A 24 -28.96 3.02 -13.58
C GLU A 24 -28.35 4.39 -13.23
N GLU A 25 -29.11 5.21 -12.49
CA GLU A 25 -28.56 6.35 -11.76
C GLU A 25 -28.02 5.86 -10.42
N ILE A 26 -26.72 6.00 -10.21
CA ILE A 26 -26.06 5.58 -8.97
C ILE A 26 -25.76 6.85 -8.17
N ALA A 27 -26.80 7.32 -7.46
CA ALA A 27 -26.76 8.57 -6.72
C ALA A 27 -25.68 8.55 -5.60
N ASP A 28 -25.44 7.41 -5.00
CA ASP A 28 -24.48 7.21 -3.92
C ASP A 28 -23.06 7.65 -4.30
N ILE A 29 -22.68 7.50 -5.55
CA ILE A 29 -21.36 7.85 -6.10
C ILE A 29 -21.44 8.91 -7.22
N HIS A 30 -22.58 9.60 -7.34
CA HIS A 30 -22.85 10.65 -8.31
C HIS A 30 -22.48 10.25 -9.75
N SER A 31 -22.92 9.07 -10.20
CA SER A 31 -22.57 8.51 -11.51
C SER A 31 -23.79 7.93 -12.22
N ALA A 32 -23.79 8.01 -13.56
CA ALA A 32 -24.71 7.26 -14.40
C ALA A 32 -24.03 5.98 -14.89
N GLY A 33 -24.59 4.82 -14.52
CA GLY A 33 -24.05 3.51 -14.82
C GLY A 33 -24.68 2.89 -16.07
N LEU A 34 -23.85 2.33 -16.97
CA LEU A 34 -24.26 1.46 -18.06
C LEU A 34 -23.57 0.11 -17.93
N LEU A 35 -24.31 -0.97 -18.09
CA LEU A 35 -23.79 -2.30 -18.34
C LEU A 35 -24.12 -2.68 -19.78
N LEU A 36 -23.11 -2.95 -20.57
CA LEU A 36 -23.19 -3.26 -21.99
C LEU A 36 -22.50 -4.60 -22.27
N LYS A 37 -22.99 -5.31 -23.33
CA LYS A 37 -22.30 -6.48 -23.88
C LYS A 37 -22.04 -6.25 -25.38
N HIS A 38 -20.78 -6.38 -25.79
CA HIS A 38 -20.44 -6.25 -27.20
C HIS A 38 -20.95 -7.46 -27.98
N LYS A 39 -21.83 -7.24 -28.99
CA LYS A 39 -22.61 -8.30 -29.64
C LYS A 39 -21.76 -9.38 -30.32
N LYS A 40 -20.62 -9.01 -30.91
CA LYS A 40 -19.79 -9.94 -31.65
C LYS A 40 -18.81 -10.67 -30.74
N SER A 41 -18.06 -9.94 -29.96
CA SER A 41 -16.95 -10.50 -29.14
C SER A 41 -17.39 -11.03 -27.77
N GLY A 42 -18.58 -10.66 -27.30
CA GLY A 42 -19.08 -11.04 -26.00
C GLY A 42 -18.46 -10.25 -24.83
N ALA A 43 -17.60 -9.26 -25.09
CA ALA A 43 -16.99 -8.43 -24.06
C ALA A 43 -18.04 -7.70 -23.21
N ARG A 44 -17.86 -7.73 -21.89
CA ARG A 44 -18.69 -6.99 -20.94
C ARG A 44 -18.06 -5.61 -20.74
N VAL A 45 -18.87 -4.56 -20.79
CA VAL A 45 -18.41 -3.19 -20.63
C VAL A 45 -19.28 -2.48 -19.62
N VAL A 46 -18.67 -1.97 -18.56
CA VAL A 46 -19.32 -1.05 -17.62
C VAL A 46 -18.77 0.36 -17.84
N VAL A 47 -19.70 1.32 -17.91
CA VAL A 47 -19.39 2.74 -17.94
C VAL A 47 -19.99 3.39 -16.71
N LEU A 48 -19.19 4.09 -15.91
CA LEU A 48 -19.62 5.04 -14.90
C LEU A 48 -19.32 6.45 -15.36
N SER A 49 -20.28 7.11 -15.98
CA SER A 49 -20.16 8.48 -16.47
C SER A 49 -20.45 9.47 -15.34
N ASN A 50 -19.55 10.42 -15.12
CA ASN A 50 -19.62 11.46 -14.10
C ASN A 50 -18.70 12.63 -14.45
N ASP A 51 -18.52 13.60 -13.55
CA ASP A 51 -17.71 14.80 -13.74
C ASP A 51 -16.31 14.73 -13.09
N ASP A 52 -15.84 13.53 -12.75
CA ASP A 52 -14.48 13.34 -12.21
C ASP A 52 -13.44 13.46 -13.34
N GLU A 53 -12.54 14.44 -13.18
CA GLU A 53 -11.45 14.64 -14.14
C GLU A 53 -10.43 13.48 -14.15
N ASN A 54 -10.31 12.73 -13.06
CA ASN A 54 -9.41 11.58 -12.98
C ASN A 54 -10.03 10.33 -13.57
N LYS A 55 -9.92 10.21 -14.89
CA LYS A 55 -10.51 9.13 -15.68
C LYS A 55 -9.81 7.81 -15.41
N VAL A 56 -10.59 6.75 -15.29
CA VAL A 56 -10.08 5.38 -15.09
C VAL A 56 -10.56 4.47 -16.21
N PHE A 57 -9.63 3.72 -16.75
CA PHE A 57 -9.89 2.56 -17.60
C PHE A 57 -9.33 1.32 -16.89
N SER A 58 -10.04 0.21 -16.99
CA SER A 58 -9.50 -1.10 -16.65
C SER A 58 -10.04 -2.16 -17.58
N ILE A 59 -9.22 -3.15 -17.88
CA ILE A 59 -9.66 -4.41 -18.45
C ILE A 59 -9.26 -5.53 -17.51
N GLY A 60 -10.23 -6.33 -17.10
CA GLY A 60 -10.00 -7.49 -16.23
C GLY A 60 -10.42 -8.77 -16.94
N PHE A 61 -9.85 -9.87 -16.50
CA PHE A 61 -10.19 -11.22 -16.93
C PHE A 61 -10.49 -12.08 -15.71
N LYS A 62 -11.43 -12.98 -15.81
CA LYS A 62 -11.70 -14.02 -14.82
C LYS A 62 -10.64 -15.12 -15.00
N THR A 63 -9.77 -15.26 -14.01
CA THR A 63 -8.56 -16.08 -14.11
C THR A 63 -8.37 -17.00 -12.90
N PRO A 64 -9.32 -17.89 -12.60
CA PRO A 64 -9.18 -18.82 -11.48
C PRO A 64 -7.96 -19.74 -11.70
N PRO A 65 -7.08 -19.92 -10.70
CA PRO A 65 -5.95 -20.81 -10.78
C PRO A 65 -6.38 -22.29 -10.77
N PHE A 66 -5.56 -23.15 -11.34
CA PHE A 66 -5.77 -24.59 -11.37
C PHE A 66 -4.53 -25.39 -10.94
N ASN A 67 -3.46 -24.70 -10.61
CA ASN A 67 -2.23 -25.21 -9.99
C ASN A 67 -1.49 -24.04 -9.29
N ASP A 68 -0.38 -24.35 -8.63
CA ASP A 68 0.41 -23.41 -7.84
C ASP A 68 1.60 -22.81 -8.61
N THR A 69 1.60 -22.89 -9.95
CA THR A 69 2.72 -22.41 -10.79
C THR A 69 2.76 -20.89 -10.96
N GLY A 70 1.77 -20.16 -10.47
CA GLY A 70 1.71 -18.71 -10.64
C GLY A 70 1.51 -18.24 -12.08
N LEU A 71 0.94 -19.10 -12.92
CA LEU A 71 0.72 -18.81 -14.32
C LEU A 71 -0.03 -17.49 -14.53
N GLN A 72 -1.03 -17.19 -13.70
CA GLN A 72 -1.81 -15.95 -13.74
C GLN A 72 -0.94 -14.72 -13.52
N HIS A 73 -0.07 -14.76 -12.54
CA HIS A 73 0.84 -13.69 -12.15
C HIS A 73 1.97 -13.51 -13.19
N ILE A 74 2.56 -14.59 -13.65
CA ILE A 74 3.57 -14.55 -14.73
C ILE A 74 2.95 -13.99 -16.01
N MET A 75 1.70 -14.33 -16.31
CA MET A 75 0.96 -13.78 -17.45
C MET A 75 0.69 -12.29 -17.27
N GLU A 76 0.33 -11.84 -16.09
CA GLU A 76 0.13 -10.43 -15.77
C GLU A 76 1.38 -9.61 -16.14
N HIS A 77 2.54 -9.98 -15.60
CA HIS A 77 3.82 -9.31 -15.89
C HIS A 77 4.15 -9.37 -17.39
N SER A 78 4.04 -10.54 -17.98
CA SER A 78 4.51 -10.80 -19.34
C SER A 78 3.71 -10.09 -20.41
N THR A 79 2.41 -9.87 -20.22
CA THR A 79 1.57 -9.17 -21.22
C THR A 79 1.98 -7.70 -21.40
N LEU A 80 2.55 -7.09 -20.37
CA LEU A 80 3.03 -5.71 -20.42
C LEU A 80 4.44 -5.55 -21.02
N CYS A 81 5.08 -6.67 -21.43
CA CYS A 81 6.42 -6.68 -22.01
C CYS A 81 6.42 -6.62 -23.54
N GLY A 82 5.64 -5.72 -24.11
CA GLY A 82 5.55 -5.48 -25.56
C GLY A 82 4.35 -6.11 -26.22
N SER A 83 3.90 -5.45 -27.30
CA SER A 83 2.70 -5.87 -28.01
C SER A 83 2.82 -5.59 -29.52
N ARG A 84 1.79 -5.98 -30.27
CA ARG A 84 1.71 -5.84 -31.73
C ARG A 84 1.92 -4.39 -32.19
N LYS A 85 1.21 -3.43 -31.60
CA LYS A 85 1.35 -1.99 -31.93
C LYS A 85 2.62 -1.41 -31.32
N TYR A 86 2.98 -1.87 -30.13
CA TYR A 86 4.04 -1.34 -29.26
C TYR A 86 5.08 -2.41 -28.96
N PRO A 87 5.93 -2.78 -29.93
CA PRO A 87 6.82 -3.93 -29.84
C PRO A 87 8.09 -3.70 -28.99
N VAL A 88 8.19 -2.58 -28.30
CA VAL A 88 9.27 -2.30 -27.34
C VAL A 88 9.30 -3.37 -26.25
N LYS A 89 10.47 -3.58 -25.63
CA LYS A 89 10.62 -4.60 -24.59
C LYS A 89 9.73 -4.36 -23.38
N ASP A 90 9.51 -3.10 -23.00
CA ASP A 90 8.77 -2.72 -21.83
C ASP A 90 7.96 -1.43 -22.08
N PRO A 91 6.78 -1.53 -22.73
CA PRO A 91 5.88 -0.39 -22.93
C PRO A 91 5.40 0.23 -21.62
N PHE A 92 5.25 -0.58 -20.56
CA PHE A 92 4.86 -0.12 -19.24
C PHE A 92 5.86 0.90 -18.69
N VAL A 93 7.15 0.55 -18.72
CA VAL A 93 8.23 1.46 -18.29
C VAL A 93 8.29 2.71 -19.14
N GLU A 94 8.10 2.58 -20.46
CA GLU A 94 8.06 3.74 -21.36
C GLU A 94 6.90 4.70 -21.04
N LEU A 95 5.75 4.18 -20.63
CA LEU A 95 4.63 4.98 -20.13
C LEU A 95 4.96 5.62 -18.78
N CYS A 96 5.54 4.89 -17.83
CA CYS A 96 5.99 5.48 -16.55
C CYS A 96 6.97 6.64 -16.75
N LYS A 97 7.83 6.58 -17.78
CA LYS A 97 8.77 7.65 -18.13
C LYS A 97 8.09 8.88 -18.75
N GLY A 98 6.97 8.70 -19.46
CA GLY A 98 6.49 9.73 -20.39
C GLY A 98 4.97 9.98 -20.43
N SER A 99 4.24 9.64 -19.38
CA SER A 99 2.81 9.84 -19.24
C SER A 99 2.47 10.74 -18.04
N LEU A 100 1.29 11.36 -18.07
CA LEU A 100 0.70 12.08 -16.93
C LEU A 100 -0.26 11.17 -16.15
N ASN A 101 0.03 9.88 -16.13
CA ASN A 101 -0.79 8.93 -15.41
C ASN A 101 -0.91 9.30 -13.92
N THR A 102 -2.07 9.07 -13.38
CA THR A 102 -2.32 9.14 -11.94
C THR A 102 -2.33 7.76 -11.30
N PHE A 103 -2.43 6.73 -12.13
CA PHE A 103 -2.29 5.34 -11.76
C PHE A 103 -1.94 4.49 -13.00
N LEU A 104 -0.99 3.58 -12.83
CA LEU A 104 -0.56 2.65 -13.87
C LEU A 104 -0.07 1.38 -13.17
N ASN A 105 -0.79 0.27 -13.34
CA ASN A 105 -0.42 -1.01 -12.74
C ASN A 105 -1.13 -2.18 -13.42
N ALA A 106 -0.81 -3.39 -12.98
CA ALA A 106 -1.60 -4.60 -13.16
C ALA A 106 -1.68 -5.34 -11.84
N MET A 107 -2.67 -6.18 -11.63
CA MET A 107 -2.92 -6.84 -10.35
C MET A 107 -3.52 -8.22 -10.56
N THR A 108 -2.89 -9.23 -9.96
CA THR A 108 -3.43 -10.60 -9.90
C THR A 108 -4.05 -10.86 -8.53
N TYR A 109 -5.29 -11.31 -8.55
CA TYR A 109 -6.10 -11.72 -7.41
C TYR A 109 -6.35 -13.23 -7.44
N PRO A 110 -6.95 -13.81 -6.41
CA PRO A 110 -7.24 -15.25 -6.38
C PRO A 110 -8.07 -15.79 -7.55
N ASP A 111 -8.82 -14.95 -8.24
CA ASP A 111 -9.74 -15.38 -9.31
C ASP A 111 -9.86 -14.43 -10.50
N LYS A 112 -9.12 -13.32 -10.47
CA LYS A 112 -9.12 -12.29 -11.53
C LYS A 112 -7.75 -11.67 -11.70
N THR A 113 -7.48 -11.22 -12.92
CA THR A 113 -6.31 -10.38 -13.24
C THR A 113 -6.81 -9.11 -13.90
N VAL A 114 -6.42 -7.94 -13.39
CA VAL A 114 -6.92 -6.63 -13.84
C VAL A 114 -5.78 -5.71 -14.24
N TYR A 115 -6.02 -4.89 -15.26
CA TYR A 115 -5.07 -3.96 -15.85
C TYR A 115 -5.62 -2.53 -15.79
N PRO A 116 -5.55 -1.87 -14.63
CA PRO A 116 -6.09 -0.53 -14.44
C PRO A 116 -5.10 0.57 -14.79
N VAL A 117 -5.62 1.63 -15.41
CA VAL A 117 -4.89 2.87 -15.67
C VAL A 117 -5.76 4.08 -15.39
N ALA A 118 -5.14 5.20 -15.01
CA ALA A 118 -5.85 6.46 -14.78
C ALA A 118 -5.04 7.67 -15.20
N SER A 119 -5.75 8.71 -15.68
CA SER A 119 -5.16 10.01 -16.00
C SER A 119 -6.20 11.13 -15.95
N CYS A 120 -5.81 12.30 -15.44
CA CYS A 120 -6.62 13.52 -15.56
C CYS A 120 -6.55 14.12 -16.98
N ASN A 121 -5.49 13.85 -17.72
CA ASN A 121 -5.31 14.35 -19.09
C ASN A 121 -6.01 13.43 -20.09
N LEU A 122 -6.95 13.95 -20.90
CA LEU A 122 -7.74 13.14 -21.82
C LEU A 122 -6.88 12.50 -22.93
N ALA A 123 -5.88 13.19 -23.44
CA ALA A 123 -5.01 12.65 -24.48
C ALA A 123 -4.15 11.51 -23.94
N ASP A 124 -3.61 11.70 -22.76
CA ASP A 124 -2.85 10.69 -22.03
C ASP A 124 -3.72 9.45 -21.70
N PHE A 125 -4.93 9.68 -21.18
CA PHE A 125 -5.89 8.61 -20.91
C PHE A 125 -6.16 7.73 -22.15
N LYS A 126 -6.33 8.36 -23.32
CA LYS A 126 -6.50 7.65 -24.59
C LYS A 126 -5.26 6.83 -24.97
N ASN A 127 -4.07 7.40 -24.76
CA ASN A 127 -2.80 6.75 -25.07
C ASN A 127 -2.56 5.52 -24.20
N ILE A 128 -2.70 5.67 -22.89
CA ILE A 128 -2.46 4.55 -21.94
C ILE A 128 -3.51 3.46 -22.11
N MET A 129 -4.77 3.80 -22.38
CA MET A 129 -5.83 2.84 -22.71
C MET A 129 -5.46 2.01 -23.96
N ASP A 130 -4.96 2.64 -25.04
CA ASP A 130 -4.59 1.92 -26.27
C ASP A 130 -3.42 0.96 -26.05
N VAL A 131 -2.40 1.41 -25.31
CA VAL A 131 -1.25 0.55 -24.98
C VAL A 131 -1.69 -0.68 -24.19
N TYR A 132 -2.54 -0.52 -23.18
CA TYR A 132 -3.02 -1.63 -22.36
C TYR A 132 -3.93 -2.58 -23.10
N MET A 133 -4.83 -2.06 -23.93
CA MET A 133 -5.69 -2.89 -24.78
C MET A 133 -4.89 -3.74 -25.78
N ASP A 134 -3.86 -3.17 -26.41
CA ASP A 134 -3.00 -3.92 -27.34
C ASP A 134 -2.12 -4.93 -26.60
N ALA A 135 -1.63 -4.57 -25.40
CA ALA A 135 -0.82 -5.44 -24.56
C ALA A 135 -1.57 -6.71 -24.17
N VAL A 136 -2.79 -6.60 -23.64
CA VAL A 136 -3.53 -7.77 -23.15
C VAL A 136 -4.04 -8.69 -24.26
N PHE A 137 -4.38 -8.13 -25.45
CA PHE A 137 -4.91 -8.95 -26.55
C PHE A 137 -3.86 -9.43 -27.56
N TYR A 138 -2.76 -8.73 -27.70
CA TYR A 138 -1.74 -9.01 -28.70
C TYR A 138 -0.31 -8.89 -28.16
N PRO A 139 0.00 -9.54 -27.02
CA PRO A 139 1.33 -9.45 -26.42
C PRO A 139 2.39 -10.15 -27.26
N ASN A 140 3.63 -9.70 -27.12
CA ASN A 140 4.79 -10.25 -27.85
C ASN A 140 5.29 -11.59 -27.27
N ILE A 141 4.60 -12.17 -26.30
CA ILE A 141 4.96 -13.45 -25.68
C ILE A 141 5.06 -14.61 -26.67
N TYR A 142 4.37 -14.54 -27.81
CA TYR A 142 4.41 -15.56 -28.87
C TYR A 142 5.66 -15.48 -29.76
N GLN A 143 6.33 -14.33 -29.77
CA GLN A 143 7.51 -14.07 -30.61
C GLN A 143 8.81 -14.06 -29.81
N ARG A 144 8.72 -13.86 -28.48
CA ARG A 144 9.87 -13.63 -27.59
C ARG A 144 9.72 -14.47 -26.32
N GLU A 145 10.25 -15.70 -26.35
CA GLU A 145 10.29 -16.58 -25.16
C GLU A 145 11.08 -15.95 -23.99
N GLN A 146 12.00 -15.04 -24.30
CA GLN A 146 12.77 -14.30 -23.29
C GLN A 146 11.90 -13.53 -22.29
N ILE A 147 10.69 -13.12 -22.70
CA ILE A 147 9.72 -12.46 -21.82
C ILE A 147 9.31 -13.42 -20.69
N PHE A 148 8.93 -14.65 -21.04
CA PHE A 148 8.58 -15.69 -20.07
C PHE A 148 9.75 -16.02 -19.12
N LYS A 149 10.96 -16.16 -19.68
CA LYS A 149 12.17 -16.46 -18.92
C LYS A 149 12.55 -15.32 -17.96
N GLN A 150 12.38 -14.09 -18.37
CA GLN A 150 12.67 -12.90 -17.55
C GLN A 150 11.64 -12.71 -16.43
N GLU A 151 10.35 -12.68 -16.80
CA GLU A 151 9.28 -12.35 -15.85
C GLU A 151 8.87 -13.56 -15.01
N GLY A 152 8.85 -14.75 -15.57
CA GLY A 152 8.46 -15.96 -14.85
C GLY A 152 9.63 -16.61 -14.11
N TRP A 153 10.26 -17.55 -14.81
CA TRP A 153 11.41 -18.29 -14.29
C TRP A 153 12.29 -18.87 -15.40
N HIS A 154 13.56 -19.12 -15.06
CA HIS A 154 14.50 -19.82 -15.93
C HIS A 154 15.61 -20.51 -15.12
N TYR A 155 16.29 -21.47 -15.74
CA TYR A 155 17.57 -21.97 -15.21
C TYR A 155 18.66 -20.95 -15.50
N GLU A 156 19.41 -20.54 -14.49
CA GLU A 156 20.58 -19.69 -14.63
C GLU A 156 21.87 -20.51 -14.38
N LEU A 157 22.76 -20.52 -15.37
CA LEU A 157 24.05 -21.22 -15.31
C LEU A 157 25.13 -20.40 -16.04
N ASP A 158 26.00 -19.73 -15.31
CA ASP A 158 27.03 -18.87 -15.89
C ASP A 158 28.17 -19.64 -16.56
N SER A 159 28.48 -20.83 -16.04
CA SER A 159 29.44 -21.80 -16.60
C SER A 159 29.06 -23.19 -16.17
N ILE A 160 29.59 -24.23 -16.88
CA ILE A 160 29.31 -25.63 -16.53
C ILE A 160 29.71 -25.96 -15.08
N ASP A 161 30.72 -25.28 -14.55
CA ASP A 161 31.23 -25.52 -13.18
C ASP A 161 30.44 -24.71 -12.11
N SER A 162 29.67 -23.70 -12.51
CA SER A 162 28.87 -22.90 -11.59
C SER A 162 27.67 -23.68 -11.04
N PRO A 163 27.13 -23.37 -9.85
CA PRO A 163 25.89 -23.96 -9.38
C PRO A 163 24.72 -23.53 -10.30
N LEU A 164 23.85 -24.49 -10.61
CA LEU A 164 22.60 -24.24 -11.31
C LEU A 164 21.62 -23.56 -10.34
N LYS A 165 20.90 -22.53 -10.80
CA LYS A 165 19.94 -21.77 -10.00
C LYS A 165 18.63 -21.59 -10.75
N TYR A 166 17.56 -21.35 -10.02
CA TYR A 166 16.36 -20.71 -10.56
C TYR A 166 16.48 -19.19 -10.45
N ASN A 167 15.99 -18.48 -11.45
CA ASN A 167 15.90 -17.02 -11.44
C ASN A 167 14.68 -16.58 -12.25
N GLY A 168 14.15 -15.38 -11.98
CA GLY A 168 13.02 -14.76 -12.63
C GLY A 168 12.33 -13.74 -11.71
N VAL A 169 11.68 -12.73 -12.27
CA VAL A 169 11.09 -11.64 -11.48
C VAL A 169 10.01 -12.16 -10.54
N VAL A 170 8.98 -12.85 -11.07
CA VAL A 170 7.88 -13.40 -10.24
C VAL A 170 8.39 -14.48 -9.28
N PHE A 171 9.32 -15.33 -9.71
CA PHE A 171 9.92 -16.34 -8.84
C PHE A 171 10.58 -15.69 -7.60
N ASN A 172 11.39 -14.65 -7.79
CA ASN A 172 12.07 -13.96 -6.70
C ASN A 172 11.09 -13.15 -5.83
N GLU A 173 10.08 -12.53 -6.44
CA GLU A 173 9.02 -11.82 -5.73
C GLU A 173 8.30 -12.74 -4.76
N MET A 174 7.88 -13.92 -5.24
CA MET A 174 7.13 -14.88 -4.43
C MET A 174 7.98 -15.49 -3.32
N LYS A 175 9.29 -15.67 -3.52
CA LYS A 175 10.22 -15.97 -2.41
C LYS A 175 10.16 -14.91 -1.31
N GLY A 176 10.06 -13.63 -1.69
CA GLY A 176 9.89 -12.53 -0.75
C GLY A 176 8.53 -12.54 -0.04
N VAL A 177 7.44 -12.87 -0.74
CA VAL A 177 6.09 -13.01 -0.15
C VAL A 177 6.08 -14.13 0.89
N TYR A 178 6.57 -15.30 0.55
CA TYR A 178 6.62 -16.47 1.45
C TYR A 178 7.59 -16.32 2.63
N SER A 179 8.37 -15.24 2.70
CA SER A 179 9.15 -14.86 3.88
C SER A 179 8.31 -14.19 4.98
N SER A 180 7.07 -13.79 4.69
CA SER A 180 6.16 -13.13 5.63
C SER A 180 5.24 -14.17 6.30
N PRO A 181 5.24 -14.31 7.63
CA PRO A 181 4.33 -15.20 8.33
C PRO A 181 2.84 -14.87 8.10
N ASP A 182 2.51 -13.57 7.99
CA ASP A 182 1.13 -13.13 7.73
C ASP A 182 0.66 -13.58 6.33
N ASP A 183 1.53 -13.53 5.30
CA ASP A 183 1.20 -14.01 3.95
C ASP A 183 1.10 -15.55 3.90
N VAL A 184 1.98 -16.28 4.60
CA VAL A 184 1.89 -17.73 4.75
C VAL A 184 0.57 -18.12 5.42
N LEU A 185 0.18 -17.44 6.51
CA LEU A 185 -1.10 -17.69 7.20
C LEU A 185 -2.30 -17.45 6.29
N SER A 186 -2.29 -16.37 5.51
CA SER A 186 -3.34 -16.06 4.54
C SER A 186 -3.48 -17.18 3.50
N ARG A 187 -2.36 -17.62 2.94
CA ARG A 187 -2.34 -18.73 1.98
C ARG A 187 -2.88 -20.03 2.58
N ASP A 188 -2.40 -20.40 3.76
CA ASP A 188 -2.82 -21.64 4.46
C ASP A 188 -4.32 -21.57 4.81
N THR A 189 -4.83 -20.40 5.12
CA THR A 189 -6.27 -20.18 5.36
C THR A 189 -7.09 -20.55 4.12
N PHE A 190 -6.71 -20.08 2.93
CA PHE A 190 -7.41 -20.42 1.70
C PHE A 190 -7.32 -21.91 1.37
N VAL A 191 -6.15 -22.51 1.47
CA VAL A 191 -5.95 -23.96 1.27
C VAL A 191 -6.82 -24.79 2.19
N SER A 192 -6.89 -24.41 3.46
CA SER A 192 -7.69 -25.12 4.46
C SER A 192 -9.20 -25.01 4.21
N LEU A 193 -9.68 -23.85 3.74
CA LEU A 193 -11.11 -23.59 3.55
C LEU A 193 -11.66 -24.03 2.21
N PHE A 194 -10.83 -24.08 1.16
CA PHE A 194 -11.26 -24.31 -0.22
C PHE A 194 -10.55 -25.48 -0.92
N PRO A 195 -10.44 -26.68 -0.30
CA PRO A 195 -9.64 -27.79 -0.84
C PRO A 195 -10.12 -28.31 -2.20
N ASP A 196 -11.39 -28.08 -2.58
CA ASP A 196 -12.02 -28.65 -3.77
C ASP A 196 -12.26 -27.60 -4.87
N THR A 197 -11.83 -26.33 -4.68
CA THR A 197 -12.08 -25.24 -5.63
C THR A 197 -10.79 -24.57 -6.09
N ALA A 198 -10.89 -23.60 -7.01
CA ALA A 198 -9.74 -22.84 -7.51
C ALA A 198 -8.96 -22.11 -6.39
N TYR A 199 -9.63 -21.69 -5.33
CA TYR A 199 -9.01 -20.95 -4.24
C TYR A 199 -8.01 -21.78 -3.39
N ARG A 200 -7.94 -23.12 -3.59
CA ARG A 200 -6.86 -23.90 -2.99
C ARG A 200 -5.48 -23.60 -3.56
N PHE A 201 -5.44 -23.07 -4.77
CA PHE A 201 -4.20 -22.79 -5.49
C PHE A 201 -3.75 -21.37 -5.33
N GLU A 202 -2.43 -21.15 -5.36
CA GLU A 202 -1.81 -19.84 -5.26
C GLU A 202 -1.71 -19.17 -6.63
N SER A 203 -2.54 -18.14 -6.87
CA SER A 203 -2.53 -17.40 -8.14
C SER A 203 -1.22 -16.63 -8.37
N GLY A 204 -0.56 -16.22 -7.30
CA GLY A 204 0.76 -15.59 -7.33
C GLY A 204 1.89 -16.56 -7.66
N GLY A 205 1.70 -17.82 -7.33
CA GLY A 205 2.67 -18.91 -7.51
C GLY A 205 3.44 -19.26 -6.24
N GLU A 206 3.50 -20.55 -5.94
CA GLU A 206 4.36 -21.06 -4.88
C GLU A 206 5.79 -21.28 -5.42
N PRO A 207 6.84 -20.74 -4.80
CA PRO A 207 8.21 -20.80 -5.32
C PRO A 207 8.69 -22.22 -5.67
N SER A 208 8.25 -23.24 -4.92
CA SER A 208 8.59 -24.66 -5.19
C SER A 208 7.92 -25.22 -6.45
N HIS A 209 6.79 -24.64 -6.90
CA HIS A 209 5.98 -25.06 -8.04
C HIS A 209 6.11 -24.16 -9.27
N ILE A 210 6.51 -22.91 -9.14
CA ILE A 210 6.72 -21.99 -10.28
C ILE A 210 7.60 -22.64 -11.37
N PRO A 211 8.71 -23.37 -11.05
CA PRO A 211 9.55 -23.99 -12.07
C PRO A 211 8.91 -25.19 -12.80
N GLU A 212 7.68 -25.56 -12.49
CA GLU A 212 6.94 -26.59 -13.20
C GLU A 212 6.18 -26.03 -14.41
N LEU A 213 6.04 -24.70 -14.51
CA LEU A 213 5.34 -24.05 -15.60
C LEU A 213 6.14 -24.12 -16.90
N SER A 214 5.55 -24.72 -17.95
CA SER A 214 6.13 -24.73 -19.28
C SER A 214 5.73 -23.47 -20.09
N TYR A 215 6.56 -23.11 -21.06
CA TYR A 215 6.24 -22.02 -21.99
C TYR A 215 5.04 -22.35 -22.87
N GLU A 216 4.84 -23.60 -23.24
CA GLU A 216 3.71 -24.08 -24.02
C GLU A 216 2.38 -23.89 -23.27
N ASP A 217 2.34 -24.25 -21.97
CA ASP A 217 1.16 -24.08 -21.13
C ASP A 217 0.85 -22.60 -20.91
N PHE A 218 1.89 -21.81 -20.73
CA PHE A 218 1.80 -20.36 -20.62
C PHE A 218 1.15 -19.73 -21.87
N LEU A 219 1.60 -20.08 -23.08
CA LEU A 219 1.01 -19.60 -24.32
C LEU A 219 -0.43 -20.09 -24.54
N ALA A 220 -0.70 -21.37 -24.22
CA ALA A 220 -2.03 -21.96 -24.30
C ALA A 220 -3.04 -21.23 -23.40
N TYR A 221 -2.57 -20.82 -22.21
CA TYR A 221 -3.37 -20.07 -21.25
C TYR A 221 -3.79 -18.71 -21.82
N HIS A 222 -2.86 -17.89 -22.30
CA HIS A 222 -3.18 -16.59 -22.89
C HIS A 222 -4.21 -16.74 -24.00
N LYS A 223 -3.99 -17.65 -24.91
CA LYS A 223 -4.88 -17.88 -26.07
C LYS A 223 -6.30 -18.22 -25.66
N LYS A 224 -6.50 -18.91 -24.53
CA LYS A 224 -7.81 -19.29 -24.03
C LYS A 224 -8.46 -18.20 -23.18
N TRP A 225 -7.71 -17.64 -22.23
CA TRP A 225 -8.28 -16.84 -21.15
C TRP A 225 -8.27 -15.33 -21.44
N TYR A 226 -7.34 -14.83 -22.26
CA TYR A 226 -7.23 -13.41 -22.65
C TYR A 226 -8.01 -13.12 -23.93
N HIS A 227 -9.30 -13.43 -23.87
CA HIS A 227 -10.24 -13.22 -24.97
C HIS A 227 -11.35 -12.27 -24.51
N PRO A 228 -11.89 -11.38 -25.41
CA PRO A 228 -12.93 -10.43 -25.01
C PRO A 228 -14.17 -11.09 -24.37
N ALA A 229 -14.54 -12.32 -24.77
CA ALA A 229 -15.63 -13.06 -24.14
C ALA A 229 -15.42 -13.36 -22.65
N ASN A 230 -14.17 -13.32 -22.15
CA ASN A 230 -13.81 -13.43 -20.72
C ASN A 230 -13.51 -12.08 -20.08
N SER A 231 -13.60 -10.97 -20.82
CA SER A 231 -13.16 -9.66 -20.32
C SER A 231 -14.28 -8.89 -19.61
N TYR A 232 -13.85 -8.06 -18.67
CA TYR A 232 -14.61 -7.10 -17.88
C TYR A 232 -13.99 -5.72 -18.09
N ILE A 233 -14.52 -4.95 -19.05
CA ILE A 233 -13.99 -3.63 -19.42
C ILE A 233 -14.71 -2.56 -18.61
N TYR A 234 -13.96 -1.64 -18.06
CA TYR A 234 -14.46 -0.57 -17.21
C TYR A 234 -13.97 0.81 -17.68
N LEU A 235 -14.88 1.76 -17.73
CA LEU A 235 -14.65 3.16 -18.06
C LEU A 235 -15.30 4.06 -17.00
N TYR A 236 -14.56 5.00 -16.43
CA TYR A 236 -15.01 5.91 -15.38
C TYR A 236 -14.52 7.32 -15.62
N GLY A 237 -15.39 8.30 -15.39
CA GLY A 237 -15.03 9.72 -15.34
C GLY A 237 -15.68 10.58 -16.39
N ASP A 238 -15.12 11.78 -16.62
CA ASP A 238 -15.56 12.76 -17.59
C ASP A 238 -14.88 12.57 -18.96
N PHE A 239 -15.58 11.94 -19.89
CA PHE A 239 -15.15 11.74 -21.28
C PHE A 239 -16.34 11.49 -22.20
N ASP A 240 -16.12 11.59 -23.51
CA ASP A 240 -17.11 11.23 -24.52
C ASP A 240 -17.29 9.70 -24.57
N VAL A 241 -18.42 9.21 -24.04
CA VAL A 241 -18.73 7.77 -23.94
C VAL A 241 -18.86 7.14 -25.33
N GLN A 242 -19.50 7.84 -26.31
CA GLN A 242 -19.64 7.31 -27.67
C GLN A 242 -18.28 7.11 -28.32
N GLU A 243 -17.41 8.10 -28.23
CA GLU A 243 -16.05 8.00 -28.78
C GLU A 243 -15.29 6.79 -28.22
N ARG A 244 -15.44 6.51 -26.89
CA ARG A 244 -14.75 5.39 -26.26
C ARG A 244 -15.33 4.04 -26.69
N LEU A 245 -16.66 3.93 -26.77
CA LEU A 245 -17.32 2.70 -27.24
C LEU A 245 -16.97 2.41 -28.72
N ASP A 246 -16.99 3.42 -29.58
CA ASP A 246 -16.59 3.29 -30.97
C ASP A 246 -15.12 2.89 -31.12
N TYR A 247 -14.25 3.44 -30.28
CA TYR A 247 -12.84 3.08 -30.23
C TYR A 247 -12.65 1.61 -29.85
N LEU A 248 -13.31 1.15 -28.78
CA LEU A 248 -13.24 -0.25 -28.35
C LEU A 248 -13.67 -1.22 -29.46
N ASP A 249 -14.80 -0.94 -30.15
CA ASP A 249 -15.24 -1.77 -31.25
C ASP A 249 -14.24 -1.71 -32.44
N ASN A 250 -13.91 -0.49 -32.91
CA ASN A 250 -13.15 -0.31 -34.14
C ASN A 250 -11.72 -0.81 -34.06
N GLU A 251 -11.05 -0.64 -32.94
CA GLU A 251 -9.64 -1.01 -32.81
C GLU A 251 -9.45 -2.46 -32.35
N TYR A 252 -10.37 -2.98 -31.52
CA TYR A 252 -10.15 -4.26 -30.86
C TYR A 252 -11.31 -5.24 -30.99
N LEU A 253 -12.49 -4.93 -30.46
CA LEU A 253 -13.53 -5.95 -30.22
C LEU A 253 -14.11 -6.57 -31.48
N LYS A 254 -14.22 -5.82 -32.57
CA LYS A 254 -14.73 -6.34 -33.88
C LYS A 254 -13.86 -7.45 -34.45
N ASN A 255 -12.60 -7.60 -34.02
CA ASN A 255 -11.66 -8.61 -34.52
C ASN A 255 -11.86 -9.99 -33.89
N PHE A 256 -12.70 -10.09 -32.86
CA PHE A 256 -12.95 -11.32 -32.10
C PHE A 256 -14.39 -11.76 -32.29
N ASP A 257 -14.61 -13.07 -32.18
CA ASP A 257 -15.94 -13.67 -32.11
C ASP A 257 -16.09 -14.49 -30.85
N ALA A 258 -17.17 -14.30 -30.10
CA ALA A 258 -17.41 -15.01 -28.84
C ALA A 258 -17.39 -16.54 -28.99
N ASN A 259 -17.65 -17.04 -30.20
CA ASN A 259 -17.64 -18.48 -30.51
C ASN A 259 -16.24 -19.05 -30.77
N ASP A 260 -15.19 -18.21 -30.85
CA ASP A 260 -13.82 -18.67 -31.10
C ASP A 260 -13.22 -19.41 -29.89
N VAL A 261 -13.78 -19.19 -28.72
CA VAL A 261 -13.31 -19.80 -27.48
C VAL A 261 -14.47 -20.37 -26.67
N GLN A 262 -14.19 -21.46 -25.98
CA GLN A 262 -15.06 -21.99 -24.93
C GLN A 262 -14.39 -21.72 -23.58
N ILE A 263 -14.93 -20.79 -22.83
CA ILE A 263 -14.41 -20.38 -21.53
C ILE A 263 -15.30 -21.00 -20.45
N ASP A 264 -14.67 -21.82 -19.62
CA ASP A 264 -15.26 -22.36 -18.40
C ASP A 264 -14.49 -21.73 -17.22
N ALA A 265 -14.91 -20.52 -16.85
CA ALA A 265 -14.30 -19.74 -15.78
C ALA A 265 -15.18 -19.73 -14.52
N ASP A 266 -16.20 -20.57 -14.45
CA ASP A 266 -17.08 -20.62 -13.30
C ASP A 266 -16.33 -21.12 -12.07
N ILE A 267 -16.47 -20.34 -10.99
CA ILE A 267 -15.85 -20.67 -9.72
C ILE A 267 -16.87 -21.48 -8.92
N ALA A 268 -16.51 -22.73 -8.66
CA ALA A 268 -17.36 -23.60 -7.86
C ALA A 268 -17.38 -23.14 -6.40
N MET A 269 -18.55 -23.22 -5.78
CA MET A 269 -18.67 -23.05 -4.33
C MET A 269 -18.11 -24.26 -3.59
N GLN A 270 -17.26 -24.01 -2.61
CA GLN A 270 -16.83 -25.04 -1.67
C GLN A 270 -18.02 -25.48 -0.81
N ARG A 271 -18.22 -26.76 -0.67
CA ARG A 271 -19.23 -27.32 0.23
C ARG A 271 -18.81 -27.16 1.67
N PRO A 272 -19.72 -26.82 2.58
CA PRO A 272 -19.42 -26.79 4.01
C PRO A 272 -18.84 -28.11 4.50
N PHE A 273 -17.96 -28.03 5.49
CA PHE A 273 -17.40 -29.20 6.16
C PHE A 273 -18.38 -29.78 7.20
N ASP A 274 -18.21 -31.04 7.58
CA ASP A 274 -18.98 -31.63 8.67
C ASP A 274 -18.53 -31.14 10.06
N ILE A 275 -17.23 -30.83 10.19
CA ILE A 275 -16.57 -30.33 11.42
C ILE A 275 -15.55 -29.24 11.08
N LEU A 276 -15.21 -28.43 12.07
CA LEU A 276 -14.09 -27.49 11.99
C LEU A 276 -12.79 -28.24 11.68
N LYS A 277 -12.07 -27.84 10.62
CA LYS A 277 -10.75 -28.41 10.33
C LYS A 277 -9.70 -27.83 11.29
N GLU A 278 -8.77 -28.67 11.73
CA GLU A 278 -7.61 -28.24 12.53
C GLU A 278 -6.33 -28.60 11.81
N GLU A 279 -5.46 -27.59 11.59
CA GLU A 279 -4.19 -27.74 10.90
C GLU A 279 -3.07 -27.03 11.66
N THR A 280 -1.84 -27.57 11.54
CA THR A 280 -0.63 -26.95 12.07
C THR A 280 0.39 -26.80 10.95
N HIS A 281 0.85 -25.57 10.72
CA HIS A 281 1.83 -25.21 9.73
C HIS A 281 3.02 -24.50 10.39
N TYR A 282 4.10 -24.28 9.63
CA TYR A 282 5.34 -23.74 10.16
C TYR A 282 5.83 -22.56 9.33
N TYR A 283 6.42 -21.56 10.00
CA TYR A 283 7.12 -20.48 9.36
C TYR A 283 8.56 -20.36 9.87
N ALA A 284 9.45 -19.80 9.06
CA ALA A 284 10.86 -19.70 9.38
C ALA A 284 11.13 -18.55 10.38
N VAL A 285 11.97 -18.85 11.35
CA VAL A 285 12.58 -17.87 12.26
C VAL A 285 14.08 -18.12 12.35
N THR A 286 14.86 -17.10 12.71
CA THR A 286 16.30 -17.19 12.91
C THR A 286 16.65 -17.94 14.21
N GLU A 287 17.92 -18.33 14.37
CA GLU A 287 18.39 -18.97 15.60
C GLU A 287 18.24 -18.09 16.85
N ASP A 288 18.30 -16.77 16.67
CA ASP A 288 18.25 -15.79 17.74
C ASP A 288 16.80 -15.41 18.14
N GLU A 289 15.81 -15.67 17.27
CA GLU A 289 14.42 -15.36 17.54
C GLU A 289 13.79 -16.36 18.55
N PRO A 290 12.91 -15.89 19.46
CA PRO A 290 12.23 -16.76 20.43
C PRO A 290 11.20 -17.66 19.72
N LEU A 291 11.04 -18.89 20.21
CA LEU A 291 9.96 -19.79 19.79
C LEU A 291 8.72 -19.64 20.66
N GLU A 292 8.91 -19.29 21.94
CA GLU A 292 7.83 -19.10 22.91
C GLU A 292 7.08 -17.79 22.61
N ASN A 293 5.75 -17.84 22.77
CA ASN A 293 4.86 -16.70 22.48
C ASN A 293 5.06 -16.13 21.07
N ASN A 294 5.24 -16.99 20.07
CA ASN A 294 5.47 -16.57 18.69
C ASN A 294 4.65 -17.37 17.67
N THR A 295 3.60 -18.06 18.15
CA THR A 295 2.65 -18.79 17.31
C THR A 295 1.49 -17.87 16.91
N TYR A 296 1.03 -18.03 15.66
CA TYR A 296 -0.24 -17.44 15.22
C TYR A 296 -1.34 -18.48 15.35
N LEU A 297 -2.46 -18.12 15.95
CA LEU A 297 -3.68 -18.93 15.97
C LEU A 297 -4.74 -18.21 15.15
N SER A 298 -5.28 -18.86 14.12
CA SER A 298 -6.30 -18.29 13.24
C SER A 298 -7.56 -19.13 13.24
N TYR A 299 -8.69 -18.52 13.60
CA TYR A 299 -10.02 -19.11 13.52
C TYR A 299 -10.75 -18.51 12.32
N ASN A 300 -11.06 -19.35 11.34
CA ASN A 300 -11.52 -18.94 10.02
C ASN A 300 -12.91 -19.50 9.73
N LYS A 301 -13.78 -18.69 9.14
CA LYS A 301 -15.14 -19.05 8.70
C LYS A 301 -15.43 -18.53 7.31
N VAL A 302 -16.04 -19.36 6.49
CA VAL A 302 -16.62 -18.93 5.21
C VAL A 302 -18.02 -18.39 5.46
N VAL A 303 -18.29 -17.16 5.03
CA VAL A 303 -19.51 -16.41 5.41
C VAL A 303 -20.35 -16.03 4.19
N GLY A 304 -21.28 -16.87 3.81
CA GLY A 304 -22.22 -16.59 2.73
C GLY A 304 -21.60 -16.48 1.35
N THR A 305 -22.04 -15.49 0.58
CA THR A 305 -21.52 -15.18 -0.75
C THR A 305 -21.36 -13.67 -0.93
N ALA A 306 -20.40 -13.26 -1.77
CA ALA A 306 -20.17 -11.86 -2.14
C ALA A 306 -21.39 -11.20 -2.83
N LEU A 307 -22.32 -11.98 -3.35
CA LEU A 307 -23.56 -11.49 -3.99
C LEU A 307 -24.64 -11.03 -3.00
N ASP A 308 -24.50 -11.33 -1.71
CA ASP A 308 -25.42 -10.82 -0.69
C ASP A 308 -25.01 -9.42 -0.24
N LYS A 309 -25.59 -8.40 -0.87
CA LYS A 309 -25.32 -6.98 -0.61
C LYS A 309 -25.43 -6.59 0.87
N LYS A 310 -26.46 -7.12 1.56
CA LYS A 310 -26.68 -6.79 2.98
C LYS A 310 -25.65 -7.46 3.87
N LEU A 311 -25.37 -8.75 3.63
CA LEU A 311 -24.38 -9.51 4.38
C LEU A 311 -22.98 -8.91 4.22
N TYR A 312 -22.62 -8.46 3.00
CA TYR A 312 -21.34 -7.83 2.68
C TYR A 312 -21.02 -6.64 3.61
N LEU A 313 -21.98 -5.73 3.81
CA LEU A 313 -21.82 -4.60 4.74
C LEU A 313 -22.02 -5.00 6.21
N ALA A 314 -22.98 -5.88 6.49
CA ALA A 314 -23.26 -6.30 7.85
C ALA A 314 -22.05 -7.01 8.50
N MET A 315 -21.30 -7.81 7.73
CA MET A 315 -20.10 -8.48 8.23
C MET A 315 -18.97 -7.49 8.54
N GLN A 316 -18.82 -6.40 7.78
CA GLN A 316 -17.86 -5.33 8.11
C GLN A 316 -18.20 -4.65 9.44
N ILE A 317 -19.48 -4.38 9.66
CA ILE A 317 -19.97 -3.79 10.93
C ILE A 317 -19.78 -4.78 12.08
N LEU A 318 -20.08 -6.05 11.83
CA LEU A 318 -19.91 -7.11 12.82
C LEU A 318 -18.45 -7.27 13.21
N ASP A 319 -17.55 -7.28 12.24
CA ASP A 319 -16.11 -7.30 12.46
C ASP A 319 -15.65 -6.12 13.33
N TYR A 320 -16.15 -4.91 13.01
CA TYR A 320 -15.86 -3.73 13.82
C TYR A 320 -16.22 -3.95 15.29
N VAL A 321 -17.41 -4.50 15.57
CA VAL A 321 -17.90 -4.71 16.94
C VAL A 321 -17.17 -5.84 17.65
N LEU A 322 -16.84 -6.91 16.92
CA LEU A 322 -16.23 -8.10 17.53
C LEU A 322 -14.73 -7.92 17.84
N VAL A 323 -13.99 -7.26 16.92
CA VAL A 323 -12.52 -7.26 16.98
C VAL A 323 -11.91 -5.88 16.73
N MET A 324 -12.35 -5.13 15.69
CA MET A 324 -11.65 -3.91 15.25
C MET A 324 -11.75 -2.76 16.26
N ALA A 325 -12.94 -2.54 16.82
CA ALA A 325 -13.15 -1.42 17.72
C ALA A 325 -12.29 -1.54 19.00
N PRO A 326 -11.73 -0.43 19.51
CA PRO A 326 -11.12 -0.42 20.83
C PRO A 326 -12.14 -0.90 21.88
N GLY A 327 -11.74 -1.89 22.69
CA GLY A 327 -12.61 -2.50 23.70
C GLY A 327 -13.63 -3.50 23.17
N ALA A 328 -13.50 -3.92 21.89
CA ALA A 328 -14.30 -5.00 21.33
C ALA A 328 -14.24 -6.25 22.23
N LYS A 329 -15.41 -6.78 22.57
CA LYS A 329 -15.57 -7.80 23.62
C LYS A 329 -14.77 -9.07 23.37
N LEU A 330 -14.74 -9.54 22.13
CA LEU A 330 -14.02 -10.76 21.76
C LEU A 330 -12.51 -10.55 21.85
N LYS A 331 -12.03 -9.44 21.30
CA LYS A 331 -10.62 -9.06 21.39
C LYS A 331 -10.17 -8.98 22.85
N GLN A 332 -10.92 -8.29 23.71
CA GLN A 332 -10.57 -8.11 25.11
C GLN A 332 -10.58 -9.45 25.87
N ALA A 333 -11.54 -10.32 25.57
CA ALA A 333 -11.62 -11.63 26.23
C ALA A 333 -10.40 -12.53 25.92
N LEU A 334 -9.87 -12.47 24.70
CA LEU A 334 -8.67 -13.21 24.32
C LEU A 334 -7.43 -12.64 25.02
N ILE A 335 -7.27 -11.33 25.04
CA ILE A 335 -6.17 -10.65 25.74
C ILE A 335 -6.22 -10.93 27.24
N ASP A 336 -7.38 -10.86 27.87
CA ASP A 336 -7.56 -11.11 29.31
C ASP A 336 -7.24 -12.55 29.73
N LYS A 337 -7.41 -13.51 28.82
CA LYS A 337 -7.00 -14.90 29.01
C LYS A 337 -5.54 -15.17 28.65
N GLY A 338 -4.80 -14.14 28.22
CA GLY A 338 -3.40 -14.27 27.79
C GLY A 338 -3.21 -15.08 26.51
N ILE A 339 -4.20 -15.04 25.59
CA ILE A 339 -4.13 -15.73 24.31
C ILE A 339 -3.69 -14.73 23.25
N GLY A 340 -2.39 -14.70 23.00
CA GLY A 340 -1.77 -13.71 22.12
C GLY A 340 -1.70 -12.30 22.72
N THR A 341 -0.88 -11.45 22.11
CA THR A 341 -0.71 -10.05 22.51
C THR A 341 -1.26 -9.07 21.49
N ASP A 342 -1.36 -9.46 20.22
CA ASP A 342 -2.08 -8.71 19.18
C ASP A 342 -3.20 -9.59 18.60
N ILE A 343 -4.42 -9.11 18.77
CA ILE A 343 -5.61 -9.76 18.23
C ILE A 343 -6.14 -8.87 17.11
N TYR A 344 -6.27 -9.45 15.94
CA TYR A 344 -6.82 -8.77 14.79
C TYR A 344 -7.77 -9.69 13.99
N SER A 345 -8.47 -9.13 13.05
CA SER A 345 -9.39 -9.83 12.16
C SER A 345 -9.15 -9.44 10.72
N SER A 346 -9.58 -10.32 9.83
CA SER A 346 -9.61 -10.08 8.40
C SER A 346 -10.96 -10.51 7.83
N LEU A 347 -11.54 -9.70 6.98
CA LEU A 347 -12.70 -10.05 6.16
C LEU A 347 -12.30 -9.96 4.69
N GLU A 348 -11.99 -11.11 4.10
CA GLU A 348 -11.72 -11.20 2.65
C GLU A 348 -13.04 -11.33 1.91
N SER A 349 -13.49 -10.25 1.29
CA SER A 349 -14.78 -10.15 0.59
C SER A 349 -14.66 -10.12 -0.93
N SER A 350 -13.44 -10.07 -1.48
CA SER A 350 -13.20 -10.00 -2.92
C SER A 350 -13.15 -11.36 -3.62
N VAL A 351 -13.71 -12.39 -2.98
CA VAL A 351 -13.86 -13.76 -3.47
C VAL A 351 -15.32 -14.20 -3.43
N LEU A 352 -15.70 -15.23 -4.21
CA LEU A 352 -17.10 -15.69 -4.31
C LEU A 352 -17.73 -16.00 -2.93
N GLN A 353 -16.96 -16.68 -2.08
CA GLN A 353 -17.37 -17.02 -0.71
C GLN A 353 -16.46 -16.29 0.27
N PRO A 354 -16.90 -15.14 0.81
CA PRO A 354 -16.08 -14.35 1.74
C PRO A 354 -15.58 -15.16 2.93
N VAL A 355 -14.38 -14.80 3.39
CA VAL A 355 -13.72 -15.43 4.54
C VAL A 355 -13.60 -14.42 5.67
N TYR A 356 -14.07 -14.80 6.86
CA TYR A 356 -13.84 -14.05 8.08
C TYR A 356 -12.86 -14.78 8.98
N SER A 357 -11.77 -14.13 9.34
CA SER A 357 -10.69 -14.67 10.16
C SER A 357 -10.50 -13.85 11.42
N ILE A 358 -10.31 -14.53 12.57
CA ILE A 358 -9.89 -13.95 13.84
C ILE A 358 -8.52 -14.53 14.16
N VAL A 359 -7.51 -13.65 14.33
CA VAL A 359 -6.13 -14.05 14.52
C VAL A 359 -5.62 -13.58 15.87
N ALA A 360 -4.98 -14.48 16.61
CA ALA A 360 -4.17 -14.17 17.79
C ALA A 360 -2.71 -14.38 17.44
N LYS A 361 -1.95 -13.29 17.42
CA LYS A 361 -0.50 -13.28 17.22
C LYS A 361 0.24 -13.29 18.55
N ASN A 362 1.43 -13.85 18.56
CA ASN A 362 2.25 -14.02 19.76
C ASN A 362 1.54 -14.89 20.81
N ALA A 363 0.93 -15.98 20.36
CA ALA A 363 0.27 -17.00 21.16
C ALA A 363 1.15 -18.25 21.30
N GLU A 364 0.61 -19.29 21.90
CA GLU A 364 1.22 -20.62 21.99
C GLU A 364 0.36 -21.66 21.26
N GLU A 365 0.98 -22.64 20.61
CA GLU A 365 0.24 -23.75 19.96
C GLU A 365 -0.67 -24.47 20.95
N SER A 366 -0.24 -24.63 22.21
CA SER A 366 -1.01 -25.26 23.29
C SER A 366 -2.31 -24.53 23.64
N GLN A 367 -2.45 -23.28 23.22
CA GLN A 367 -3.63 -22.45 23.48
C GLN A 367 -4.75 -22.65 22.45
N LYS A 368 -4.58 -23.47 21.40
CA LYS A 368 -5.60 -23.72 20.35
C LYS A 368 -7.01 -23.92 20.91
N LYS A 369 -7.16 -24.82 21.87
CA LYS A 369 -8.46 -25.12 22.46
C LYS A 369 -9.02 -23.92 23.26
N ALA A 370 -8.21 -23.25 24.06
CA ALA A 370 -8.64 -22.09 24.83
C ALA A 370 -9.02 -20.92 23.91
N PHE A 371 -8.36 -20.78 22.78
CA PHE A 371 -8.66 -19.79 21.75
C PHE A 371 -10.05 -19.98 21.16
N VAL A 372 -10.35 -21.19 20.65
CA VAL A 372 -11.68 -21.52 20.10
C VAL A 372 -12.78 -21.42 21.18
N ASP A 373 -12.55 -22.03 22.36
CA ASP A 373 -13.53 -21.99 23.46
C ASP A 373 -13.89 -20.56 23.84
N THR A 374 -12.89 -19.64 23.86
CA THR A 374 -13.11 -18.23 24.22
C THR A 374 -13.91 -17.52 23.13
N ILE A 375 -13.57 -17.71 21.85
CA ILE A 375 -14.31 -17.12 20.73
C ILE A 375 -15.77 -17.57 20.80
N GLU A 376 -16.03 -18.86 20.88
CA GLU A 376 -17.37 -19.40 20.89
C GLU A 376 -18.17 -18.99 22.16
N GLU A 377 -17.52 -18.90 23.33
CA GLU A 377 -18.14 -18.41 24.55
C GLU A 377 -18.65 -16.97 24.39
N VAL A 378 -17.78 -16.08 23.85
CA VAL A 378 -18.14 -14.68 23.63
C VAL A 378 -19.22 -14.53 22.56
N LEU A 379 -19.11 -15.27 21.44
CA LEU A 379 -20.12 -15.25 20.38
C LEU A 379 -21.47 -15.73 20.88
N ARG A 380 -21.55 -16.83 21.68
CA ARG A 380 -22.79 -17.32 22.30
C ARG A 380 -23.37 -16.30 23.29
N ASP A 381 -22.51 -15.62 24.05
CA ASP A 381 -22.96 -14.59 24.96
C ASP A 381 -23.58 -13.40 24.22
N ILE A 382 -22.94 -12.93 23.14
CA ILE A 382 -23.48 -11.84 22.31
C ILE A 382 -24.78 -12.28 21.61
N ALA A 383 -24.81 -13.46 21.00
CA ALA A 383 -26.01 -13.98 20.33
C ALA A 383 -27.22 -14.09 21.29
N LYS A 384 -26.96 -14.39 22.56
CA LYS A 384 -28.02 -14.54 23.60
C LYS A 384 -28.41 -13.21 24.24
N ASN A 385 -27.47 -12.36 24.57
CA ASN A 385 -27.66 -11.17 25.40
C ASN A 385 -27.72 -9.86 24.60
N GLY A 386 -27.43 -9.91 23.28
CA GLY A 386 -27.44 -8.79 22.36
C GLY A 386 -26.08 -8.20 22.12
N ILE A 387 -25.95 -7.58 20.93
CA ILE A 387 -24.75 -6.83 20.52
C ILE A 387 -24.70 -5.48 21.24
N ASP A 388 -23.49 -4.92 21.40
CA ASP A 388 -23.35 -3.51 21.80
C ASP A 388 -23.85 -2.60 20.67
N LYS A 389 -25.10 -2.14 20.81
CA LYS A 389 -25.79 -1.32 19.81
C LYS A 389 -25.08 0.02 19.57
N ARG A 390 -24.43 0.59 20.60
CA ARG A 390 -23.72 1.86 20.46
C ARG A 390 -22.45 1.68 19.65
N MET A 391 -21.72 0.61 19.88
CA MET A 391 -20.55 0.24 19.09
C MET A 391 -20.93 -0.13 17.65
N ALA A 392 -22.04 -0.84 17.44
CA ALA A 392 -22.57 -1.14 16.10
C ALA A 392 -22.95 0.14 15.33
N LEU A 393 -23.61 1.10 16.00
CA LEU A 393 -23.93 2.40 15.40
C LEU A 393 -22.65 3.19 15.06
N ALA A 394 -21.64 3.14 15.92
CA ALA A 394 -20.33 3.74 15.66
C ALA A 394 -19.66 3.12 14.42
N GLY A 395 -19.68 1.79 14.30
CA GLY A 395 -19.19 1.06 13.14
C GLY A 395 -19.94 1.42 11.85
N MET A 396 -21.29 1.48 11.90
CA MET A 396 -22.09 1.91 10.75
C MET A 396 -21.72 3.32 10.29
N ASN A 397 -21.58 4.27 11.22
CA ASN A 397 -21.22 5.64 10.89
C ASN A 397 -19.79 5.74 10.36
N TYR A 398 -18.85 4.98 10.93
CA TYR A 398 -17.46 4.90 10.45
C TYR A 398 -17.40 4.46 8.97
N TYR A 399 -18.08 3.37 8.62
CA TYR A 399 -18.08 2.86 7.25
C TYR A 399 -18.87 3.74 6.29
N GLU A 400 -20.03 4.29 6.72
CA GLU A 400 -20.81 5.21 5.90
C GLU A 400 -20.06 6.53 5.64
N PHE A 401 -19.36 7.08 6.65
CA PHE A 401 -18.54 8.28 6.48
C PHE A 401 -17.43 8.02 5.45
N LYS A 402 -16.72 6.91 5.61
CA LYS A 402 -15.66 6.50 4.68
C LYS A 402 -16.17 6.31 3.25
N PHE A 403 -17.33 5.70 3.09
CA PHE A 403 -17.97 5.51 1.78
C PHE A 403 -18.35 6.86 1.14
N ARG A 404 -18.94 7.80 1.90
CA ARG A 404 -19.34 9.12 1.41
C ARG A 404 -18.15 10.03 1.11
N GLU A 405 -17.12 10.02 1.94
CA GLU A 405 -15.89 10.79 1.73
C GLU A 405 -15.12 10.31 0.51
N ALA A 406 -15.12 9.00 0.28
CA ALA A 406 -14.42 8.32 -0.82
C ALA A 406 -12.96 8.79 -0.99
N ASP A 407 -12.26 8.97 0.15
CA ASP A 407 -10.84 9.26 0.19
C ASP A 407 -10.05 7.96 0.30
N TYR A 408 -9.38 7.59 -0.77
CA TYR A 408 -8.58 6.37 -0.87
C TYR A 408 -7.08 6.67 -0.95
N GLY A 409 -6.66 7.84 -0.50
CA GLY A 409 -5.26 8.27 -0.47
C GLY A 409 -4.66 8.40 -1.88
N ALA A 410 -3.68 7.56 -2.20
CA ALA A 410 -3.00 7.56 -3.49
C ALA A 410 -3.78 6.87 -4.62
N TYR A 411 -4.84 6.11 -4.30
CA TYR A 411 -5.61 5.38 -5.31
C TYR A 411 -6.72 6.26 -5.91
N PRO A 412 -6.86 6.28 -7.26
CA PRO A 412 -7.99 6.94 -7.90
C PRO A 412 -9.34 6.38 -7.40
N LYS A 413 -10.27 7.26 -7.09
CA LYS A 413 -11.61 6.88 -6.61
C LYS A 413 -12.31 5.93 -7.57
N GLY A 414 -12.24 6.20 -8.88
CA GLY A 414 -12.84 5.34 -9.90
C GLY A 414 -12.25 3.93 -9.94
N LEU A 415 -10.96 3.76 -9.62
CA LEU A 415 -10.33 2.44 -9.49
C LEU A 415 -10.92 1.67 -8.30
N MET A 416 -11.10 2.32 -7.16
CA MET A 416 -11.65 1.65 -5.98
C MET A 416 -13.11 1.22 -6.21
N TYR A 417 -13.89 2.02 -6.93
CA TYR A 417 -15.23 1.62 -7.37
C TYR A 417 -15.19 0.41 -8.32
N TYR A 418 -14.24 0.37 -9.25
CA TYR A 418 -14.07 -0.80 -10.12
C TYR A 418 -13.79 -2.07 -9.32
N LEU A 419 -12.82 -2.03 -8.41
CA LEU A 419 -12.47 -3.20 -7.59
C LEU A 419 -13.68 -3.65 -6.75
N THR A 420 -14.40 -2.71 -6.12
CA THR A 420 -15.62 -3.00 -5.36
C THR A 420 -16.73 -3.60 -6.23
N MET A 421 -16.88 -3.14 -7.48
CA MET A 421 -17.85 -3.74 -8.41
C MET A 421 -17.45 -5.15 -8.83
N MET A 422 -16.15 -5.43 -8.96
CA MET A 422 -15.68 -6.78 -9.30
C MET A 422 -16.05 -7.82 -8.23
N ASP A 423 -16.28 -7.43 -6.99
CA ASP A 423 -16.72 -8.32 -5.91
C ASP A 423 -18.12 -8.91 -6.13
N SER A 424 -18.90 -8.35 -7.07
CA SER A 424 -20.18 -8.92 -7.52
C SER A 424 -20.18 -9.24 -9.01
N TRP A 425 -19.70 -8.33 -9.85
CA TRP A 425 -19.75 -8.45 -11.29
C TRP A 425 -19.05 -9.70 -11.84
N LEU A 426 -17.96 -10.12 -11.18
CA LEU A 426 -17.23 -11.34 -11.54
C LEU A 426 -18.07 -12.61 -11.37
N TYR A 427 -19.02 -12.62 -10.44
CA TYR A 427 -19.83 -13.79 -10.07
C TYR A 427 -21.25 -13.73 -10.60
N ASP A 428 -21.80 -12.53 -10.84
CA ASP A 428 -23.06 -12.32 -11.57
C ASP A 428 -22.84 -11.18 -12.58
N GLU A 429 -22.81 -11.58 -13.88
CA GLU A 429 -22.56 -10.65 -14.98
C GLU A 429 -23.56 -9.50 -15.09
N ASN A 430 -24.75 -9.63 -14.46
CA ASN A 430 -25.82 -8.63 -14.51
C ASN A 430 -25.83 -7.67 -13.32
N GLU A 431 -25.01 -7.92 -12.30
CA GLU A 431 -25.05 -7.19 -11.03
C GLU A 431 -23.71 -6.49 -10.67
N PRO A 432 -23.18 -5.59 -11.55
CA PRO A 432 -21.95 -4.85 -11.25
C PRO A 432 -22.11 -3.79 -10.15
N PHE A 433 -23.33 -3.25 -9.93
CA PHE A 433 -23.52 -2.03 -9.17
C PHE A 433 -23.93 -2.24 -7.71
N ILE A 434 -24.17 -3.48 -7.25
CA ILE A 434 -24.77 -3.72 -5.95
C ILE A 434 -23.96 -3.19 -4.77
N HIS A 435 -22.63 -3.23 -4.83
CA HIS A 435 -21.76 -2.80 -3.74
C HIS A 435 -21.41 -1.31 -3.78
N VAL A 436 -21.61 -0.63 -4.92
CA VAL A 436 -21.44 0.83 -5.00
C VAL A 436 -22.74 1.60 -4.72
N GLN A 437 -23.81 0.91 -4.40
CA GLN A 437 -25.10 1.44 -3.91
C GLN A 437 -25.28 1.02 -2.46
N ALA A 438 -24.60 1.67 -1.53
CA ALA A 438 -24.48 1.22 -0.14
C ALA A 438 -25.40 1.96 0.85
N LEU A 439 -25.80 3.21 0.54
CA LEU A 439 -26.47 4.09 1.51
C LEU A 439 -27.82 3.54 2.00
N ASP A 440 -28.64 2.98 1.11
CA ASP A 440 -29.90 2.36 1.49
C ASP A 440 -29.67 1.14 2.41
N THR A 441 -28.60 0.39 2.16
CA THR A 441 -28.22 -0.75 3.00
C THR A 441 -27.82 -0.31 4.39
N PHE A 442 -27.04 0.78 4.55
CA PHE A 442 -26.75 1.35 5.87
C PHE A 442 -28.02 1.78 6.60
N ALA A 443 -28.98 2.42 5.91
CA ALA A 443 -30.25 2.81 6.50
C ALA A 443 -31.07 1.57 6.96
N GLN A 444 -31.07 0.50 6.17
CA GLN A 444 -31.71 -0.76 6.52
C GLN A 444 -31.05 -1.40 7.74
N LEU A 445 -29.71 -1.49 7.77
CA LEU A 445 -28.96 -2.08 8.89
C LEU A 445 -29.20 -1.32 10.21
N ARG A 446 -29.34 0.01 10.16
CA ARG A 446 -29.70 0.80 11.35
C ARG A 446 -31.07 0.43 11.91
N LYS A 447 -32.03 0.20 11.03
CA LYS A 447 -33.37 -0.22 11.44
C LYS A 447 -33.35 -1.63 12.01
N GLU A 448 -32.67 -2.55 11.35
CA GLU A 448 -32.62 -3.97 11.75
C GLU A 448 -31.70 -4.23 12.97
N LEU A 449 -30.89 -3.24 13.38
CA LEU A 449 -30.09 -3.31 14.61
C LEU A 449 -30.94 -3.58 15.85
N ASP A 450 -32.14 -3.02 15.91
CA ASP A 450 -33.08 -3.24 17.03
C ASP A 450 -33.91 -4.54 16.89
N GLU A 451 -33.87 -5.14 15.71
CA GLU A 451 -34.63 -6.37 15.39
C GLU A 451 -33.82 -7.66 15.61
N GLY A 452 -32.55 -7.57 16.01
CA GLY A 452 -31.68 -8.73 16.31
C GLY A 452 -30.93 -9.30 15.13
N LEU A 453 -30.76 -8.53 14.05
CA LEU A 453 -30.05 -8.97 12.84
C LEU A 453 -28.64 -9.50 13.14
N PHE A 454 -27.85 -8.75 13.91
CA PHE A 454 -26.44 -9.11 14.14
C PHE A 454 -26.29 -10.36 14.99
N GLU A 455 -27.18 -10.57 15.93
CA GLU A 455 -27.29 -11.79 16.73
C GLU A 455 -27.61 -13.01 15.84
N GLU A 456 -28.55 -12.86 14.89
CA GLU A 456 -28.85 -13.90 13.91
C GLU A 456 -27.65 -14.21 12.99
N LEU A 457 -26.90 -13.18 12.55
CA LEU A 457 -25.70 -13.37 11.73
C LEU A 457 -24.62 -14.12 12.50
N ILE A 458 -24.38 -13.77 13.76
CA ILE A 458 -23.44 -14.49 14.63
C ILE A 458 -23.86 -15.96 14.77
N GLN A 459 -25.13 -16.21 15.07
CA GLN A 459 -25.65 -17.58 15.23
C GLN A 459 -25.47 -18.38 13.94
N LYS A 460 -25.89 -17.81 12.80
CA LYS A 460 -25.90 -18.50 11.51
C LYS A 460 -24.52 -18.73 10.92
N TYR A 461 -23.67 -17.68 10.90
CA TYR A 461 -22.43 -17.71 10.14
C TYR A 461 -21.18 -18.00 10.98
N LEU A 462 -21.21 -17.77 12.29
CA LEU A 462 -20.04 -17.98 13.16
C LEU A 462 -20.22 -19.19 14.09
N LEU A 463 -21.42 -19.42 14.64
CA LEU A 463 -21.68 -20.52 15.59
C LEU A 463 -22.19 -21.80 14.92
N ASP A 464 -23.26 -21.72 14.14
CA ASP A 464 -23.91 -22.90 13.51
C ASP A 464 -23.23 -23.31 12.20
N ASN A 465 -22.24 -22.54 11.75
CA ASN A 465 -21.51 -22.79 10.53
C ASN A 465 -20.30 -23.71 10.77
N SER A 466 -20.36 -24.90 10.20
CA SER A 466 -19.24 -25.87 10.26
C SER A 466 -18.15 -25.62 9.22
N HIS A 467 -18.40 -24.76 8.20
CA HIS A 467 -17.39 -24.41 7.18
C HIS A 467 -16.35 -23.45 7.76
N GLY A 468 -15.32 -23.99 8.35
CA GLY A 468 -14.25 -23.22 8.97
C GLY A 468 -13.01 -24.06 9.25
N SER A 469 -11.93 -23.36 9.61
CA SER A 469 -10.66 -23.95 10.02
C SER A 469 -10.07 -23.25 11.23
N LEU A 470 -9.29 -24.02 12.01
CA LEU A 470 -8.37 -23.54 13.02
C LEU A 470 -6.96 -23.82 12.55
N ILE A 471 -6.17 -22.79 12.36
CA ILE A 471 -4.77 -22.93 11.94
C ILE A 471 -3.87 -22.48 13.09
N ALA A 472 -2.86 -23.28 13.41
CA ALA A 472 -1.72 -22.87 14.20
C ALA A 472 -0.51 -22.76 13.27
N LEU A 473 0.00 -21.54 13.08
CA LEU A 473 1.24 -21.31 12.36
C LEU A 473 2.36 -21.11 13.37
N VAL A 474 3.26 -22.09 13.46
CA VAL A 474 4.24 -22.26 14.53
C VAL A 474 5.63 -21.88 14.05
N PRO A 475 6.42 -21.08 14.81
CA PRO A 475 7.78 -20.75 14.43
C PRO A 475 8.68 -21.99 14.42
N LYS A 476 9.53 -22.13 13.40
CA LYS A 476 10.48 -23.24 13.27
C LYS A 476 11.84 -22.71 12.84
N ARG A 477 12.87 -22.96 13.67
CA ARG A 477 14.27 -22.71 13.33
C ARG A 477 14.76 -23.68 12.28
N GLY A 478 15.67 -23.24 11.41
CA GLY A 478 16.26 -24.06 10.37
C GLY A 478 15.33 -24.41 9.20
N LEU A 479 14.09 -23.92 9.20
CA LEU A 479 13.12 -24.21 8.12
C LEU A 479 13.59 -23.64 6.77
N GLU A 480 14.17 -22.45 6.82
CA GLU A 480 14.69 -21.79 5.61
C GLU A 480 15.89 -22.54 5.05
N GLU A 481 16.81 -22.95 5.92
CA GLU A 481 17.98 -23.75 5.54
C GLU A 481 17.57 -25.13 5.01
N GLU A 482 16.52 -25.75 5.58
CA GLU A 482 15.95 -27.00 5.07
C GLU A 482 15.43 -26.82 3.64
N LYS A 483 14.62 -25.79 3.38
CA LYS A 483 14.07 -25.47 2.05
C LYS A 483 15.17 -25.15 1.04
N ALA A 484 16.14 -24.33 1.42
CA ALA A 484 17.27 -23.97 0.55
C ALA A 484 18.14 -25.20 0.21
N ALA A 485 18.40 -26.07 1.17
CA ALA A 485 19.16 -27.31 0.96
C ALA A 485 18.39 -28.27 0.06
N GLU A 486 17.08 -28.37 0.19
CA GLU A 486 16.22 -29.19 -0.68
C GLU A 486 16.22 -28.66 -2.12
N GLU A 487 16.06 -27.36 -2.31
CA GLU A 487 16.15 -26.70 -3.63
C GLU A 487 17.52 -26.93 -4.26
N ALA A 488 18.61 -26.70 -3.53
CA ALA A 488 19.98 -26.92 -4.00
C ALA A 488 20.22 -28.37 -4.40
N LYS A 489 19.75 -29.30 -3.59
CA LYS A 489 19.86 -30.75 -3.89
C LYS A 489 19.06 -31.14 -5.14
N ARG A 490 17.87 -30.61 -5.32
CA ARG A 490 17.04 -30.83 -6.52
C ARG A 490 17.76 -30.32 -7.77
N LEU A 491 18.28 -29.09 -7.71
CA LEU A 491 19.02 -28.48 -8.80
C LEU A 491 20.32 -29.21 -9.12
N GLU A 492 21.08 -29.62 -8.10
CA GLU A 492 22.31 -30.43 -8.27
C GLU A 492 21.99 -31.78 -8.90
N THR A 493 20.93 -32.46 -8.44
CA THR A 493 20.49 -33.74 -8.99
C THR A 493 20.10 -33.58 -10.45
N TYR A 494 19.35 -32.54 -10.78
CA TYR A 494 18.98 -32.25 -12.15
C TYR A 494 20.21 -31.93 -13.01
N LYS A 495 21.09 -31.06 -12.56
CA LYS A 495 22.34 -30.71 -13.24
C LYS A 495 23.20 -31.96 -13.54
N ASN A 496 23.33 -32.86 -12.56
CA ASN A 496 24.10 -34.12 -12.73
C ASN A 496 23.44 -35.14 -13.67
N SER A 497 22.15 -34.99 -13.96
CA SER A 497 21.43 -35.83 -14.92
C SER A 497 21.58 -35.36 -16.37
N LEU A 498 22.03 -34.12 -16.59
CA LEU A 498 22.20 -33.54 -17.90
C LEU A 498 23.52 -33.95 -18.57
N SER A 499 23.48 -34.09 -19.88
CA SER A 499 24.68 -34.24 -20.70
C SER A 499 25.46 -32.92 -20.74
N LYS A 500 26.74 -33.05 -21.21
CA LYS A 500 27.57 -31.84 -21.37
C LYS A 500 26.94 -30.85 -22.37
N GLU A 501 26.37 -31.37 -23.44
CA GLU A 501 25.71 -30.60 -24.49
C GLU A 501 24.47 -29.85 -23.95
N GLU A 502 23.70 -30.51 -23.07
CA GLU A 502 22.54 -29.82 -22.40
C GLU A 502 22.99 -28.76 -21.42
N LEU A 503 24.06 -28.95 -20.68
CA LEU A 503 24.65 -27.93 -19.82
C LEU A 503 25.18 -26.73 -20.62
N GLU A 504 25.90 -27.01 -21.75
CA GLU A 504 26.33 -25.96 -22.67
C GLU A 504 25.15 -25.17 -23.26
N ALA A 505 24.04 -25.83 -23.50
CA ALA A 505 22.81 -25.17 -23.97
C ALA A 505 22.22 -24.24 -22.89
N ILE A 506 22.18 -24.66 -21.62
CA ILE A 506 21.70 -23.77 -20.52
C ILE A 506 22.64 -22.55 -20.35
N VAL A 507 23.97 -22.75 -20.43
CA VAL A 507 24.94 -21.63 -20.38
C VAL A 507 24.69 -20.67 -21.54
N ALA A 508 24.49 -21.17 -22.75
CA ALA A 508 24.19 -20.36 -23.93
C ALA A 508 22.86 -19.60 -23.78
N ASP A 509 21.84 -20.25 -23.22
CA ASP A 509 20.52 -19.66 -22.97
C ASP A 509 20.61 -18.53 -21.93
N THR A 510 21.35 -18.76 -20.82
CA THR A 510 21.65 -17.74 -19.82
C THR A 510 22.35 -16.52 -20.43
N ALA A 511 23.36 -16.76 -21.25
CA ALA A 511 24.08 -15.70 -21.94
C ALA A 511 23.18 -14.95 -22.96
N ALA A 512 22.33 -15.67 -23.67
CA ALA A 512 21.40 -15.08 -24.64
C ALA A 512 20.32 -14.23 -23.94
N LEU A 513 19.82 -14.66 -22.78
CA LEU A 513 18.87 -13.86 -21.99
C LEU A 513 19.54 -12.59 -21.47
N LYS A 514 20.75 -12.66 -20.92
CA LYS A 514 21.52 -11.49 -20.47
C LYS A 514 21.77 -10.52 -21.63
N ALA A 515 22.13 -11.02 -22.80
CA ALA A 515 22.30 -10.21 -24.01
C ALA A 515 20.99 -9.56 -24.46
N TYR A 516 19.87 -10.29 -24.41
CA TYR A 516 18.53 -9.73 -24.67
C TYR A 516 18.19 -8.60 -23.69
N GLN A 517 18.46 -8.77 -22.41
CA GLN A 517 18.23 -7.74 -21.39
C GLN A 517 19.07 -6.49 -21.60
N ASP A 518 20.33 -6.66 -22.05
CA ASP A 518 21.27 -5.56 -22.33
C ASP A 518 20.94 -4.77 -23.60
N GLU A 519 20.38 -5.43 -24.62
CA GLU A 519 20.10 -4.80 -25.90
C GLU A 519 18.97 -3.76 -25.76
N PRO A 520 19.19 -2.49 -26.08
CA PRO A 520 18.13 -1.48 -26.04
C PRO A 520 17.07 -1.77 -27.09
N SER A 521 15.83 -1.37 -26.84
CA SER A 521 14.77 -1.41 -27.88
C SER A 521 15.14 -0.54 -29.06
N PRO A 522 14.87 -1.00 -30.29
CA PRO A 522 15.13 -0.21 -31.50
C PRO A 522 14.41 1.16 -31.47
N GLN A 523 15.06 2.21 -31.95
CA GLN A 523 14.47 3.56 -31.98
C GLN A 523 13.12 3.61 -32.69
N GLU A 524 12.95 2.86 -33.79
CA GLU A 524 11.70 2.77 -34.53
C GLU A 524 10.55 2.17 -33.68
N GLU A 525 10.86 1.26 -32.78
CA GLU A 525 9.87 0.69 -31.85
C GLU A 525 9.53 1.69 -30.74
N LEU A 526 10.54 2.36 -30.16
CA LEU A 526 10.35 3.40 -29.15
C LEU A 526 9.48 4.56 -29.65
N GLU A 527 9.61 4.91 -30.93
CA GLU A 527 8.82 5.99 -31.56
C GLU A 527 7.34 5.65 -31.74
N ARG A 528 6.96 4.37 -31.66
CA ARG A 528 5.56 3.94 -31.72
C ARG A 528 4.80 4.22 -30.43
N ILE A 529 5.47 4.29 -29.30
CA ILE A 529 4.81 4.64 -28.02
C ILE A 529 4.23 6.05 -28.12
N PRO A 530 2.91 6.22 -27.91
CA PRO A 530 2.29 7.52 -27.97
C PRO A 530 2.83 8.41 -26.84
N MET A 531 3.05 9.69 -27.14
CA MET A 531 3.67 10.62 -26.21
C MET A 531 2.99 11.98 -26.25
N LEU A 532 2.82 12.58 -25.08
CA LEU A 532 2.42 13.97 -24.96
C LEU A 532 3.53 14.91 -25.39
N LYS A 533 3.15 16.16 -25.63
CA LYS A 533 4.10 17.25 -25.91
C LYS A 533 4.22 18.14 -24.67
N LEU A 534 5.35 18.83 -24.53
CA LEU A 534 5.52 19.82 -23.45
C LEU A 534 4.50 20.96 -23.49
N SER A 535 3.86 21.19 -24.65
CA SER A 535 2.73 22.15 -24.80
C SER A 535 1.44 21.67 -24.11
N ASP A 536 1.32 20.37 -23.85
CA ASP A 536 0.12 19.75 -23.25
C ASP A 536 0.18 19.78 -21.72
N ILE A 537 1.26 20.33 -21.16
CA ILE A 537 1.56 20.38 -19.74
C ILE A 537 1.31 21.78 -19.19
N GLU A 538 0.61 21.85 -18.04
CA GLU A 538 0.44 23.08 -17.29
C GLU A 538 1.80 23.59 -16.77
N ARG A 539 2.10 24.88 -17.00
CA ARG A 539 3.38 25.48 -16.61
C ARG A 539 3.44 25.92 -15.16
N GLU A 540 2.30 26.26 -14.57
CA GLU A 540 2.25 26.71 -13.19
C GLU A 540 2.12 25.51 -12.25
N PRO A 541 2.83 25.49 -11.13
CA PRO A 541 2.65 24.45 -10.12
C PRO A 541 1.30 24.58 -9.43
N ALA A 542 0.82 23.50 -8.83
CA ALA A 542 -0.40 23.51 -8.03
C ALA A 542 -0.34 24.58 -6.94
N LYS A 543 -1.42 25.35 -6.79
CA LYS A 543 -1.54 26.48 -5.85
C LYS A 543 -1.34 26.04 -4.39
N LEU A 544 -0.84 26.95 -3.58
CA LEU A 544 -0.87 26.87 -2.13
C LEU A 544 -2.03 27.71 -1.60
N TYR A 545 -2.83 27.15 -0.72
CA TYR A 545 -3.98 27.77 -0.09
C TYR A 545 -3.59 28.16 1.33
N ILE A 546 -2.99 29.34 1.50
CA ILE A 546 -2.47 29.83 2.78
C ILE A 546 -3.11 31.19 3.06
N ASP A 547 -4.12 31.24 3.90
CA ASP A 547 -4.71 32.46 4.43
C ASP A 547 -4.52 32.48 5.95
N LYS A 548 -3.60 33.33 6.40
CA LYS A 548 -3.28 33.43 7.82
C LYS A 548 -4.32 34.27 8.55
N LYS A 549 -5.00 33.65 9.49
CA LYS A 549 -5.97 34.24 10.42
C LYS A 549 -5.44 34.15 11.84
N SER A 550 -6.13 34.76 12.77
CA SER A 550 -5.88 34.60 14.20
C SER A 550 -7.19 34.43 14.94
N ILE A 551 -7.28 33.43 15.80
CA ILE A 551 -8.40 33.23 16.72
C ILE A 551 -7.85 33.15 18.14
N ALA A 552 -8.26 34.03 19.03
CA ALA A 552 -7.80 34.09 20.42
C ALA A 552 -6.26 34.12 20.56
N ASP A 553 -5.57 34.88 19.71
CA ASP A 553 -4.10 35.01 19.59
C ASP A 553 -3.36 33.71 19.22
N VAL A 554 -4.02 32.78 18.55
CA VAL A 554 -3.42 31.60 17.95
C VAL A 554 -3.47 31.73 16.42
N ASP A 555 -2.39 31.38 15.75
CA ASP A 555 -2.33 31.38 14.30
C ASP A 555 -3.21 30.24 13.73
N VAL A 556 -4.14 30.62 12.84
CA VAL A 556 -4.99 29.68 12.09
C VAL A 556 -4.67 29.84 10.62
N ILE A 557 -4.14 28.81 10.01
CA ILE A 557 -3.87 28.75 8.58
C ILE A 557 -5.12 28.17 7.91
N HIS A 558 -5.90 29.05 7.30
CA HIS A 558 -7.12 28.69 6.61
C HIS A 558 -6.81 28.32 5.15
N HIS A 559 -7.32 27.16 4.75
CA HIS A 559 -7.26 26.66 3.39
C HIS A 559 -8.67 26.69 2.82
N ASN A 560 -9.04 27.83 2.19
CA ASN A 560 -10.39 28.02 1.63
C ASN A 560 -10.57 27.14 0.39
N LEU A 561 -11.23 26.01 0.57
CA LEU A 561 -11.50 24.98 -0.43
C LEU A 561 -12.92 24.46 -0.26
N PHE A 562 -13.54 24.06 -1.37
CA PHE A 562 -14.82 23.36 -1.33
C PHE A 562 -14.65 21.98 -0.70
N THR A 563 -15.33 21.72 0.42
CA THR A 563 -15.23 20.48 1.19
C THR A 563 -16.58 19.81 1.42
N ASN A 564 -17.63 20.32 0.79
CA ASN A 564 -18.99 19.80 0.95
C ASN A 564 -19.42 19.69 2.43
N GLN A 565 -19.19 20.77 3.22
CA GLN A 565 -19.49 20.89 4.65
C GLN A 565 -18.67 19.97 5.59
N ILE A 566 -17.63 19.31 5.10
CA ILE A 566 -16.68 18.60 5.96
C ILE A 566 -15.54 19.54 6.34
N ALA A 567 -15.32 19.77 7.62
CA ALA A 567 -14.16 20.48 8.14
C ALA A 567 -13.02 19.50 8.42
N TYR A 568 -11.83 19.81 7.91
CA TYR A 568 -10.59 19.13 8.28
C TYR A 568 -9.78 20.05 9.18
N LEU A 569 -9.73 19.71 10.45
CA LEU A 569 -9.07 20.47 11.51
C LEU A 569 -7.81 19.74 11.97
N MET A 570 -6.68 20.44 12.02
CA MET A 570 -5.45 19.95 12.62
C MET A 570 -4.91 20.95 13.62
N LEU A 571 -4.76 20.50 14.86
CA LEU A 571 -4.06 21.20 15.93
C LEU A 571 -2.61 20.75 15.94
N ALA A 572 -1.69 21.58 15.48
CA ALA A 572 -0.27 21.28 15.38
C ALA A 572 0.50 21.98 16.51
N PHE A 573 1.11 21.19 17.40
CA PHE A 573 1.85 21.67 18.55
C PHE A 573 3.35 21.49 18.33
N ASP A 574 4.13 22.56 18.41
CA ASP A 574 5.59 22.52 18.32
C ASP A 574 6.19 21.83 19.56
N CYS A 575 6.94 20.76 19.34
CA CYS A 575 7.63 20.00 20.40
C CYS A 575 8.96 20.63 20.85
N LYS A 576 9.22 21.90 20.57
CA LYS A 576 10.49 22.59 20.88
C LYS A 576 10.89 22.57 22.36
N LYS A 577 9.92 22.39 23.27
CA LYS A 577 10.18 22.31 24.72
C LYS A 577 10.45 20.89 25.22
N VAL A 578 10.25 19.88 24.38
CA VAL A 578 10.47 18.47 24.72
C VAL A 578 11.96 18.15 24.60
N PRO A 579 12.67 17.77 25.69
CA PRO A 579 14.08 17.42 25.60
C PRO A 579 14.31 16.08 24.88
N ASP A 580 15.55 15.85 24.43
CA ASP A 580 15.88 14.69 23.59
C ASP A 580 15.53 13.33 24.25
N GLU A 581 15.72 13.20 25.55
CA GLU A 581 15.39 11.99 26.32
C GLU A 581 13.88 11.65 26.35
N LEU A 582 13.01 12.62 26.05
CA LEU A 582 11.55 12.43 25.99
C LEU A 582 11.02 12.27 24.56
N LEU A 583 11.86 12.34 23.54
CA LEU A 583 11.39 12.19 22.15
C LEU A 583 10.77 10.82 21.85
N PRO A 584 11.28 9.67 22.33
CA PRO A 584 10.59 8.39 22.14
C PRO A 584 9.16 8.40 22.70
N TYR A 585 8.93 9.18 23.77
CA TYR A 585 7.59 9.34 24.35
C TYR A 585 6.66 10.20 23.51
N VAL A 586 7.17 11.07 22.63
CA VAL A 586 6.35 11.76 21.61
C VAL A 586 5.79 10.73 20.64
N GLY A 587 6.61 9.77 20.18
CA GLY A 587 6.18 8.65 19.37
C GLY A 587 5.14 7.77 20.10
N LEU A 588 5.41 7.40 21.35
CA LEU A 588 4.50 6.58 22.16
C LEU A 588 3.17 7.31 22.44
N LEU A 589 3.21 8.63 22.69
CA LEU A 589 2.03 9.44 22.94
C LEU A 589 1.07 9.41 21.74
N SER A 590 1.58 9.36 20.50
CA SER A 590 0.74 9.27 19.30
C SER A 590 -0.03 7.94 19.20
N SER A 591 0.44 6.91 19.90
CA SER A 591 -0.21 5.60 19.95
C SER A 591 -1.07 5.38 21.19
N VAL A 592 -0.92 6.24 22.20
CA VAL A 592 -1.61 6.12 23.50
C VAL A 592 -2.85 7.02 23.56
N LEU A 593 -2.76 8.26 23.04
CA LEU A 593 -3.86 9.20 23.07
C LEU A 593 -5.07 8.70 22.27
N GLY A 594 -6.25 8.78 22.89
CA GLY A 594 -7.50 8.25 22.33
C GLY A 594 -7.70 6.73 22.53
N LEU A 595 -6.70 6.02 23.07
CA LEU A 595 -6.76 4.57 23.32
C LEU A 595 -6.64 4.19 24.79
N MET A 596 -6.60 5.18 25.68
CA MET A 596 -6.70 5.01 27.13
C MET A 596 -7.95 5.72 27.65
N ASP A 597 -8.40 5.32 28.86
CA ASP A 597 -9.48 6.01 29.55
C ASP A 597 -9.14 7.50 29.80
N THR A 598 -10.15 8.30 29.74
CA THR A 598 -10.12 9.70 30.19
C THR A 598 -10.81 9.85 31.54
N HIS A 599 -10.87 11.04 32.09
CA HIS A 599 -11.67 11.30 33.29
C HIS A 599 -13.19 11.26 33.03
N LYS A 600 -13.63 11.38 31.78
CA LYS A 600 -15.06 11.41 31.43
C LYS A 600 -15.55 10.12 30.81
N HIS A 601 -14.72 9.50 29.97
CA HIS A 601 -15.08 8.30 29.20
C HIS A 601 -14.05 7.18 29.38
N THR A 602 -14.51 5.95 29.38
CA THR A 602 -13.64 4.82 29.05
C THR A 602 -13.19 4.92 27.59
N TYR A 603 -12.06 4.30 27.24
CA TYR A 603 -11.55 4.37 25.86
C TYR A 603 -12.51 3.79 24.80
N PRO A 604 -13.34 2.74 25.10
CA PRO A 604 -14.36 2.29 24.16
C PRO A 604 -15.50 3.31 24.01
N GLU A 605 -15.95 3.94 25.11
CA GLU A 605 -16.97 4.99 25.05
C GLU A 605 -16.45 6.20 24.26
N LEU A 606 -15.22 6.63 24.52
CA LEU A 606 -14.58 7.74 23.80
C LEU A 606 -14.53 7.47 22.28
N THR A 607 -14.10 6.26 21.88
CA THR A 607 -14.07 5.86 20.48
C THR A 607 -15.45 5.84 19.84
N ASN A 608 -16.45 5.30 20.56
CA ASN A 608 -17.83 5.27 20.07
C ASN A 608 -18.38 6.69 19.86
N GLU A 609 -18.16 7.60 20.83
CA GLU A 609 -18.59 9.01 20.68
C GLU A 609 -17.96 9.68 19.47
N ILE A 610 -16.65 9.52 19.29
CA ILE A 610 -15.93 10.07 18.16
C ILE A 610 -16.50 9.53 16.83
N ASN A 611 -16.65 8.22 16.70
CA ASN A 611 -17.10 7.60 15.44
C ASN A 611 -18.58 7.84 15.15
N ILE A 612 -19.43 8.02 16.18
CA ILE A 612 -20.84 8.39 15.99
C ILE A 612 -20.98 9.84 15.48
N ASN A 613 -20.10 10.75 15.88
CA ASN A 613 -20.30 12.18 15.67
C ASN A 613 -19.29 12.80 14.69
N SER A 614 -18.28 12.07 14.23
CA SER A 614 -17.22 12.61 13.37
C SER A 614 -16.68 11.54 12.40
N GLY A 615 -15.84 11.96 11.48
CA GLY A 615 -15.06 11.07 10.63
C GLY A 615 -13.77 10.54 11.30
N GLY A 616 -13.62 10.78 12.61
CA GLY A 616 -12.49 10.31 13.40
C GLY A 616 -11.56 11.41 13.91
N ILE A 617 -10.84 11.07 14.96
CA ILE A 617 -9.72 11.87 15.51
C ILE A 617 -8.47 10.99 15.49
N SER A 618 -7.36 11.53 15.05
CA SER A 618 -6.06 10.83 15.02
C SER A 618 -4.94 11.73 15.50
N THR A 619 -3.87 11.12 15.98
CA THR A 619 -2.68 11.80 16.47
C THR A 619 -1.44 11.27 15.75
N ASP A 620 -0.48 12.15 15.47
CA ASP A 620 0.77 11.80 14.80
C ASP A 620 1.88 12.77 15.19
N ALA A 621 3.14 12.38 14.96
CA ALA A 621 4.29 13.25 15.10
C ALA A 621 4.95 13.45 13.73
N ALA A 622 5.14 14.71 13.32
CA ALA A 622 5.73 15.08 12.04
C ALA A 622 7.00 15.90 12.20
N ILE A 623 7.89 15.81 11.22
CA ILE A 623 9.13 16.61 11.19
C ILE A 623 9.11 17.46 9.92
N TYR A 624 9.27 18.76 10.12
CA TYR A 624 9.29 19.76 9.08
C TYR A 624 10.68 20.39 8.99
N THR A 625 11.32 20.29 7.85
CA THR A 625 12.63 20.92 7.60
C THR A 625 12.44 22.29 6.96
N ASP A 626 13.10 23.32 7.49
CA ASP A 626 13.03 24.69 6.94
C ASP A 626 13.61 24.73 5.53
N SER A 627 12.89 25.28 4.56
CA SER A 627 13.31 25.35 3.15
C SER A 627 14.38 26.42 2.89
N LYS A 628 14.62 27.32 3.84
CA LYS A 628 15.63 28.39 3.76
C LYS A 628 16.90 28.05 4.53
N ASP A 629 16.77 27.22 5.57
CA ASP A 629 17.89 26.81 6.43
C ASP A 629 17.71 25.32 6.82
N PHE A 630 18.27 24.42 6.03
CA PHE A 630 18.14 22.97 6.21
C PHE A 630 18.78 22.41 7.48
N SER A 631 19.50 23.24 8.25
CA SER A 631 19.97 22.88 9.60
C SER A 631 18.85 23.02 10.64
N LYS A 632 17.77 23.71 10.29
CA LYS A 632 16.58 23.90 11.14
C LYS A 632 15.48 22.94 10.76
N TYR A 633 14.89 22.36 11.77
CA TYR A 633 13.74 21.48 11.65
C TYR A 633 12.84 21.65 12.85
N THR A 634 11.56 21.38 12.68
CA THR A 634 10.56 21.45 13.73
C THR A 634 9.89 20.09 13.88
N VAL A 635 9.88 19.56 15.09
CA VAL A 635 9.07 18.39 15.43
C VAL A 635 7.72 18.90 15.88
N MET A 636 6.66 18.50 15.16
CA MET A 636 5.27 18.85 15.46
C MET A 636 4.52 17.63 15.95
N TYR A 637 3.69 17.82 16.97
CA TYR A 637 2.67 16.86 17.36
C TYR A 637 1.33 17.30 16.78
N GLU A 638 0.69 16.48 15.99
CA GLU A 638 -0.50 16.80 15.22
C GLU A 638 -1.71 16.03 15.77
N VAL A 639 -2.78 16.75 16.14
CA VAL A 639 -4.08 16.19 16.50
C VAL A 639 -5.05 16.56 15.37
N LYS A 640 -5.48 15.57 14.60
CA LYS A 640 -6.29 15.74 13.40
C LYS A 640 -7.72 15.28 13.64
N GLY A 641 -8.70 16.00 13.13
CA GLY A 641 -10.09 15.59 13.14
C GLY A 641 -10.81 16.02 11.87
N LYS A 642 -11.74 15.20 11.42
CA LYS A 642 -12.62 15.51 10.30
C LYS A 642 -14.08 15.38 10.75
N VAL A 643 -14.88 16.37 10.40
CA VAL A 643 -16.23 16.50 10.98
C VAL A 643 -17.12 17.39 10.14
N LEU A 644 -18.43 17.21 10.18
CA LEU A 644 -19.37 18.16 9.60
C LEU A 644 -19.29 19.50 10.37
N TYR A 645 -19.49 20.63 9.68
CA TYR A 645 -19.36 21.97 10.25
C TYR A 645 -20.13 22.17 11.55
N GLU A 646 -21.37 21.68 11.62
CA GLU A 646 -22.23 21.77 12.81
C GLU A 646 -21.65 21.03 14.05
N LYS A 647 -20.73 20.08 13.82
CA LYS A 647 -20.11 19.26 14.86
C LYS A 647 -18.71 19.76 15.28
N LEU A 648 -18.25 20.93 14.78
CA LEU A 648 -16.98 21.52 15.18
C LEU A 648 -16.82 21.70 16.70
N PRO A 649 -17.86 22.13 17.46
CA PRO A 649 -17.75 22.19 18.91
C PRO A 649 -17.46 20.84 19.55
N PHE A 650 -18.10 19.78 19.07
CA PHE A 650 -17.92 18.42 19.57
C PHE A 650 -16.47 17.91 19.35
N VAL A 651 -15.92 18.05 18.12
CA VAL A 651 -14.57 17.54 17.84
C VAL A 651 -13.52 18.25 18.68
N LEU A 652 -13.64 19.57 18.88
CA LEU A 652 -12.74 20.34 19.76
C LEU A 652 -12.85 19.92 21.23
N GLU A 653 -14.06 19.58 21.69
CA GLU A 653 -14.24 19.05 23.06
C GLU A 653 -13.56 17.68 23.21
N MET A 654 -13.72 16.77 22.26
CA MET A 654 -13.06 15.45 22.28
C MET A 654 -11.53 15.58 22.17
N MET A 655 -11.03 16.48 21.30
CA MET A 655 -9.60 16.76 21.23
C MET A 655 -9.06 17.27 22.57
N HIS A 656 -9.77 18.18 23.22
CA HIS A 656 -9.39 18.68 24.54
C HIS A 656 -9.35 17.56 25.57
N GLU A 657 -10.36 16.71 25.61
CA GLU A 657 -10.43 15.57 26.52
C GLU A 657 -9.26 14.60 26.32
N ILE A 658 -8.98 14.27 25.05
CA ILE A 658 -7.87 13.36 24.70
C ILE A 658 -6.52 13.90 25.18
N ILE A 659 -6.25 15.19 24.99
CA ILE A 659 -4.93 15.76 25.30
C ILE A 659 -4.73 16.14 26.78
N TYR A 660 -5.81 16.35 27.53
CA TYR A 660 -5.69 16.83 28.93
C TYR A 660 -6.26 15.86 29.98
N GLU A 661 -7.14 14.96 29.60
CA GLU A 661 -7.87 14.14 30.56
C GLU A 661 -7.50 12.64 30.48
N THR A 662 -6.58 12.26 29.60
CA THR A 662 -6.10 10.86 29.47
C THR A 662 -5.39 10.40 30.75
N LYS A 663 -5.78 9.19 31.24
CA LYS A 663 -5.21 8.55 32.43
C LYS A 663 -4.05 7.64 32.01
N PHE A 664 -2.85 8.14 32.11
CA PHE A 664 -1.64 7.37 31.75
C PHE A 664 -1.25 6.31 32.78
N GLU A 665 -1.89 6.27 33.95
CA GLU A 665 -1.61 5.34 35.04
C GLU A 665 -2.28 3.96 34.90
N ASP A 666 -3.10 3.74 33.90
CA ASP A 666 -3.67 2.41 33.63
C ASP A 666 -2.58 1.47 33.11
N GLU A 667 -1.88 0.81 34.02
CA GLU A 667 -0.75 -0.08 33.74
C GLU A 667 -1.14 -1.22 32.80
N LYS A 668 -2.33 -1.83 33.04
CA LYS A 668 -2.82 -2.94 32.20
C LYS A 668 -2.97 -2.47 30.75
N ARG A 669 -3.66 -1.35 30.56
CA ARG A 669 -3.93 -0.81 29.24
C ARG A 669 -2.68 -0.34 28.53
N LEU A 670 -1.77 0.31 29.24
CA LEU A 670 -0.49 0.76 28.69
C LEU A 670 0.36 -0.43 28.22
N ARG A 671 0.40 -1.54 28.98
CA ARG A 671 1.06 -2.78 28.58
C ARG A 671 0.47 -3.35 27.29
N GLU A 672 -0.85 -3.45 27.20
CA GLU A 672 -1.54 -3.92 25.99
C GLU A 672 -1.21 -3.07 24.75
N ILE A 673 -1.14 -1.74 24.91
CA ILE A 673 -0.81 -0.82 23.81
C ILE A 673 0.64 -1.04 23.36
N ILE A 674 1.60 -1.11 24.29
CA ILE A 674 3.03 -1.29 23.98
C ILE A 674 3.27 -2.62 23.28
N ALA A 675 2.71 -3.73 23.78
CA ALA A 675 2.83 -5.05 23.16
C ALA A 675 2.26 -5.06 21.73
N ARG A 676 1.13 -4.40 21.51
CA ARG A 676 0.53 -4.25 20.19
C ARG A 676 1.39 -3.39 19.24
N ILE A 677 1.98 -2.30 19.74
CA ILE A 677 2.89 -1.46 18.93
C ILE A 677 4.08 -2.29 18.49
N LYS A 678 4.72 -3.03 19.42
CA LYS A 678 5.84 -3.92 19.12
C LYS A 678 5.47 -4.90 17.99
N SER A 679 4.40 -5.68 18.17
CA SER A 679 3.95 -6.68 17.20
C SER A 679 3.71 -6.08 15.81
N ARG A 680 3.06 -4.91 15.73
CA ARG A 680 2.82 -4.22 14.45
C ARG A 680 4.09 -3.69 13.81
N MET A 681 5.02 -3.19 14.60
CA MET A 681 6.32 -2.74 14.08
C MET A 681 7.09 -3.92 13.49
N GLU A 682 7.12 -5.07 14.15
CA GLU A 682 7.77 -6.29 13.67
C GLU A 682 7.17 -6.76 12.34
N SER A 683 5.84 -6.83 12.22
CA SER A 683 5.18 -7.14 10.93
C SER A 683 5.54 -6.13 9.83
N ASN A 684 5.50 -4.83 10.15
CA ASN A 684 5.85 -3.79 9.19
C ASN A 684 7.31 -3.84 8.75
N MET A 685 8.23 -4.11 9.67
CA MET A 685 9.68 -4.21 9.36
C MET A 685 9.97 -5.43 8.49
N THR A 686 9.27 -6.54 8.68
CA THR A 686 9.36 -7.73 7.82
C THR A 686 8.90 -7.41 6.39
N GLY A 687 7.74 -6.78 6.22
CA GLY A 687 7.19 -6.43 4.90
C GLY A 687 7.89 -5.25 4.21
N SER A 688 8.50 -4.35 4.99
CA SER A 688 9.06 -3.07 4.51
C SER A 688 10.51 -2.84 4.97
N GLY A 689 11.34 -3.87 4.92
CA GLY A 689 12.76 -3.78 5.31
C GLY A 689 13.55 -2.67 4.60
N HIS A 690 13.15 -2.30 3.39
CA HIS A 690 13.73 -1.17 2.64
C HIS A 690 13.59 0.18 3.38
N THR A 691 12.47 0.41 4.07
CA THR A 691 12.29 1.64 4.86
C THR A 691 13.14 1.64 6.10
N VAL A 692 13.31 0.49 6.74
CA VAL A 692 14.22 0.34 7.88
C VAL A 692 15.66 0.61 7.44
N ALA A 693 16.13 -0.07 6.38
CA ALA A 693 17.49 0.10 5.87
C ALA A 693 17.76 1.55 5.47
N MET A 694 16.85 2.17 4.74
CA MET A 694 16.97 3.56 4.29
C MET A 694 17.01 4.55 5.46
N LEU A 695 16.05 4.45 6.39
CA LEU A 695 15.95 5.38 7.52
C LEU A 695 17.14 5.24 8.47
N SER A 696 17.56 4.01 8.79
CA SER A 696 18.73 3.74 9.62
C SER A 696 20.02 4.29 9.01
N ALA A 697 20.21 4.13 7.68
CA ALA A 697 21.35 4.72 6.99
C ALA A 697 21.31 6.26 7.01
N MET A 698 20.15 6.87 6.74
CA MET A 698 19.97 8.32 6.69
C MET A 698 20.07 8.97 8.08
N ALA A 699 19.63 8.31 9.14
CA ALA A 699 19.71 8.79 10.52
C ALA A 699 21.15 9.06 10.97
N GLN A 700 22.12 8.43 10.33
CA GLN A 700 23.53 8.60 10.64
C GLN A 700 24.11 9.95 10.17
N PHE A 701 23.41 10.73 9.35
CA PHE A 701 23.93 12.00 8.82
C PHE A 701 22.90 13.12 8.68
N SER A 702 21.63 12.80 8.70
CA SER A 702 20.51 13.74 8.54
C SER A 702 19.79 13.96 9.88
N PRO A 703 19.72 15.19 10.40
CA PRO A 703 18.99 15.47 11.63
C PRO A 703 17.51 15.08 11.54
N SER A 704 16.83 15.40 10.43
CA SER A 704 15.41 15.05 10.25
C SER A 704 15.18 13.53 10.25
N SER A 705 16.07 12.76 9.60
CA SER A 705 16.00 11.30 9.61
C SER A 705 16.33 10.70 10.95
N TYR A 706 17.32 11.26 11.67
CA TYR A 706 17.68 10.86 13.04
C TYR A 706 16.49 10.98 13.99
N TYR A 707 15.82 12.13 13.99
CA TYR A 707 14.66 12.33 14.85
C TYR A 707 13.44 11.53 14.37
N SER A 708 13.30 11.29 13.06
CA SER A 708 12.27 10.36 12.54
C SER A 708 12.49 8.93 13.04
N ASP A 709 13.74 8.49 13.10
CA ASP A 709 14.09 7.16 13.59
C ASP A 709 13.78 7.00 15.08
N ILE A 710 14.04 8.04 15.91
CA ILE A 710 13.66 8.08 17.32
C ILE A 710 12.15 8.09 17.54
N LEU A 711 11.37 8.69 16.64
CA LEU A 711 9.93 8.84 16.80
C LEU A 711 9.14 7.64 16.29
N ARG A 712 9.65 6.90 15.27
CA ARG A 712 8.90 5.86 14.58
C ARG A 712 9.73 4.83 13.79
N GLY A 713 11.08 4.92 13.80
CA GLY A 713 11.96 4.00 13.09
C GLY A 713 12.52 2.90 14.00
N TYR A 714 13.76 2.43 13.67
CA TYR A 714 14.38 1.32 14.40
C TYR A 714 14.76 1.69 15.83
N GLN A 715 15.28 2.91 16.09
CA GLN A 715 15.55 3.38 17.46
C GLN A 715 14.25 3.46 18.29
N TYR A 716 13.12 3.80 17.68
CA TYR A 716 11.83 3.75 18.36
C TYR A 716 11.42 2.31 18.66
N TYR A 717 11.67 1.37 17.74
CA TYR A 717 11.42 -0.06 18.00
C TYR A 717 12.25 -0.57 19.19
N GLU A 718 13.55 -0.24 19.27
CA GLU A 718 14.40 -0.60 20.42
C GLU A 718 13.83 -0.06 21.75
N PHE A 719 13.30 1.16 21.75
CA PHE A 719 12.62 1.73 22.91
C PHE A 719 11.34 0.96 23.26
N ILE A 720 10.50 0.62 22.30
CA ILE A 720 9.24 -0.11 22.50
C ILE A 720 9.52 -1.56 22.95
N GLU A 721 10.49 -2.24 22.33
CA GLU A 721 10.89 -3.58 22.73
C GLU A 721 11.37 -3.61 24.19
N LYS A 722 12.22 -2.68 24.56
CA LYS A 722 12.67 -2.55 25.93
C LYS A 722 11.52 -2.25 26.89
N ALA A 723 10.60 -1.38 26.50
CA ALA A 723 9.43 -1.03 27.31
C ALA A 723 8.47 -2.23 27.48
N ASP A 724 8.36 -3.10 26.50
CA ASP A 724 7.57 -4.33 26.56
C ASP A 724 8.26 -5.37 27.48
N ARG A 725 9.51 -5.68 27.21
CA ARG A 725 10.31 -6.65 27.95
C ARG A 725 10.45 -6.29 29.44
N ASP A 726 10.80 -5.06 29.73
CA ASP A 726 11.10 -4.57 31.08
C ASP A 726 9.89 -3.84 31.71
N PHE A 727 8.67 -4.05 31.23
CA PHE A 727 7.49 -3.25 31.56
C PHE A 727 7.28 -3.08 33.07
N ASP A 728 7.35 -4.16 33.87
CA ASP A 728 7.07 -4.12 35.30
C ASP A 728 8.03 -3.20 36.06
N SER A 729 9.25 -3.00 35.57
CA SER A 729 10.22 -2.08 36.13
C SER A 729 10.12 -0.66 35.56
N MET A 730 9.51 -0.49 34.41
CA MET A 730 9.44 0.77 33.67
C MET A 730 8.09 1.49 33.75
N LYS A 731 7.01 0.82 34.13
CA LYS A 731 5.63 1.30 34.03
C LYS A 731 5.36 2.64 34.66
N GLU A 732 5.88 2.89 35.87
CA GLU A 732 5.74 4.18 36.56
C GLU A 732 6.46 5.30 35.81
N MET A 733 7.69 5.02 35.34
CA MET A 733 8.48 5.97 34.55
C MET A 733 7.82 6.24 33.18
N LEU A 734 7.25 5.23 32.55
CA LEU A 734 6.52 5.39 31.29
C LEU A 734 5.33 6.32 31.46
N ALA A 735 4.49 6.10 32.47
CA ALA A 735 3.33 6.94 32.78
C ALA A 735 3.74 8.39 33.13
N GLU A 736 4.76 8.57 33.95
CA GLU A 736 5.23 9.89 34.35
C GLU A 736 5.84 10.67 33.16
N ASN A 737 6.63 10.00 32.32
CA ASN A 737 7.24 10.63 31.15
C ASN A 737 6.20 10.95 30.07
N LEU A 738 5.16 10.13 29.87
CA LEU A 738 4.04 10.47 29.01
C LEU A 738 3.31 11.73 29.49
N LYS A 739 3.02 11.83 30.79
CA LYS A 739 2.41 13.04 31.37
C LYS A 739 3.29 14.27 31.19
N ARG A 740 4.58 14.14 31.48
CA ARG A 740 5.55 15.24 31.33
C ARG A 740 5.65 15.67 29.88
N THR A 741 5.70 14.73 28.94
CA THR A 741 5.75 14.99 27.49
C THR A 741 4.48 15.71 27.03
N ALA A 742 3.31 15.23 27.42
CA ALA A 742 2.03 15.88 27.09
C ALA A 742 1.96 17.32 27.64
N ALA A 743 2.39 17.54 28.88
CA ALA A 743 2.41 18.88 29.51
C ALA A 743 3.35 19.87 28.81
N LEU A 744 4.47 19.37 28.24
CA LEU A 744 5.41 20.20 27.47
C LEU A 744 4.90 20.53 26.06
N ILE A 745 4.12 19.65 25.46
CA ILE A 745 3.58 19.79 24.09
C ILE A 745 2.33 20.66 24.08
N PHE A 746 1.31 20.29 24.87
CA PHE A 746 -0.05 20.85 24.76
C PHE A 746 -0.22 22.19 25.49
N THR A 747 0.41 23.21 24.95
CA THR A 747 0.33 24.58 25.48
C THR A 747 -0.09 25.56 24.40
N LYS A 748 -0.70 26.68 24.79
CA LYS A 748 -1.14 27.71 23.85
C LYS A 748 0.02 28.23 22.99
N GLU A 749 1.21 28.38 23.57
CA GLU A 749 2.40 28.93 22.92
C GLU A 749 2.98 28.01 21.83
N ASN A 750 2.64 26.73 21.84
CA ASN A 750 3.11 25.76 20.86
C ASN A 750 2.11 25.52 19.71
N LEU A 751 0.87 26.03 19.83
CA LEU A 751 -0.22 25.74 18.92
C LEU A 751 -0.19 26.58 17.66
N THR A 752 -0.27 25.92 16.51
CA THR A 752 -0.69 26.47 15.21
C THR A 752 -1.80 25.59 14.68
N VAL A 753 -2.85 26.21 14.10
CA VAL A 753 -4.01 25.48 13.60
C VAL A 753 -3.99 25.46 12.07
N SER A 754 -4.21 24.28 11.46
CA SER A 754 -4.52 24.14 10.05
C SER A 754 -6.02 23.84 9.91
N PHE A 755 -6.71 24.58 9.05
CA PHE A 755 -8.13 24.44 8.87
C PHE A 755 -8.52 24.47 7.40
N THR A 756 -9.01 23.35 6.88
CA THR A 756 -9.48 23.23 5.50
C THR A 756 -11.00 23.17 5.49
N ALA A 757 -11.61 24.17 4.96
CA ALA A 757 -13.06 24.35 4.83
C ALA A 757 -13.35 25.59 3.97
N GLU A 758 -14.62 25.79 3.57
CA GLU A 758 -15.11 27.06 3.04
C GLU A 758 -15.16 28.15 4.12
N ASP A 759 -15.42 29.42 3.71
CA ASP A 759 -15.46 30.56 4.63
C ASP A 759 -16.54 30.45 5.72
N ASP A 760 -17.70 29.87 5.41
CA ASP A 760 -18.76 29.58 6.40
C ASP A 760 -18.32 28.57 7.46
N GLY A 761 -17.51 27.58 7.08
CA GLY A 761 -16.88 26.68 8.03
C GLY A 761 -15.94 27.42 8.99
N LEU A 762 -15.15 28.39 8.48
CA LEU A 762 -14.29 29.23 9.29
C LEU A 762 -15.08 30.14 10.26
N GLU A 763 -16.21 30.68 9.82
CA GLU A 763 -17.10 31.47 10.69
C GLU A 763 -17.61 30.61 11.85
N LEU A 764 -18.03 29.37 11.57
CA LEU A 764 -18.50 28.44 12.58
C LEU A 764 -17.39 27.97 13.54
N LEU A 765 -16.13 27.97 13.11
CA LEU A 765 -14.98 27.64 13.95
C LEU A 765 -14.67 28.71 15.01
N GLN A 766 -14.96 29.99 14.75
CA GLN A 766 -14.51 31.12 15.58
C GLN A 766 -14.81 30.96 17.08
N LYS A 767 -16.08 30.69 17.41
CA LYS A 767 -16.51 30.57 18.81
C LYS A 767 -15.95 29.33 19.51
N PRO A 768 -16.13 28.09 18.96
CA PRO A 768 -15.63 26.91 19.64
C PRO A 768 -14.11 26.89 19.75
N MET A 769 -13.37 27.43 18.77
CA MET A 769 -11.92 27.56 18.86
C MET A 769 -11.47 28.55 19.94
N THR A 770 -12.18 29.67 20.09
CA THR A 770 -11.92 30.64 21.18
C THR A 770 -12.10 29.99 22.55
N GLU A 771 -13.16 29.19 22.72
CA GLU A 771 -13.45 28.46 23.96
C GLU A 771 -12.38 27.38 24.23
N PHE A 772 -11.94 26.67 23.17
CA PHE A 772 -10.87 25.70 23.24
C PHE A 772 -9.55 26.34 23.67
N VAL A 773 -9.12 27.41 23.00
CA VAL A 773 -7.85 28.11 23.31
C VAL A 773 -7.84 28.66 24.75
N ALA A 774 -9.00 29.12 25.26
CA ALA A 774 -9.11 29.61 26.63
C ALA A 774 -8.83 28.53 27.70
N LYS A 775 -9.01 27.26 27.36
CA LYS A 775 -8.76 26.10 28.25
C LYS A 775 -7.32 25.59 28.17
N LEU A 776 -6.53 26.02 27.17
CA LEU A 776 -5.15 25.52 27.01
C LEU A 776 -4.24 25.99 28.13
N ALA A 777 -3.38 25.11 28.58
CA ALA A 777 -2.30 25.43 29.52
C ALA A 777 -1.34 26.47 28.91
N ARG A 778 -0.68 27.22 29.77
CA ARG A 778 0.40 28.15 29.42
C ARG A 778 1.67 27.72 30.14
N LEU A 779 2.75 27.66 29.40
CA LEU A 779 4.04 27.20 29.95
C LEU A 779 5.14 28.17 29.50
N GLN A 780 5.87 28.73 30.51
CA GLN A 780 7.01 29.63 30.27
C GLN A 780 8.35 28.92 30.39
N GLU A 781 8.45 27.67 29.95
CA GLU A 781 9.71 26.96 29.88
C GLU A 781 10.54 27.37 28.68
N LYS A 782 11.86 27.28 28.80
CA LYS A 782 12.78 27.52 27.66
C LYS A 782 12.70 26.37 26.68
N ASP A 783 12.99 26.65 25.40
CA ASP A 783 13.11 25.64 24.39
C ASP A 783 14.27 24.68 24.71
N ALA A 784 14.04 23.40 24.43
CA ALA A 784 15.05 22.38 24.64
C ALA A 784 16.19 22.51 23.61
N VAL A 785 17.39 22.17 24.03
CA VAL A 785 18.54 22.12 23.12
C VAL A 785 18.57 20.76 22.45
N ARG A 786 18.40 20.75 21.14
CA ARG A 786 18.52 19.54 20.33
C ARG A 786 19.96 19.18 20.09
N THR A 787 20.32 17.92 20.29
CA THR A 787 21.70 17.44 20.11
C THR A 787 21.72 16.29 19.11
N PHE A 788 21.98 16.62 17.86
CA PHE A 788 22.21 15.61 16.83
C PHE A 788 23.61 15.01 17.02
N ARG A 789 23.67 13.71 17.27
CA ARG A 789 24.92 12.95 17.48
C ARG A 789 25.01 11.83 16.46
N PRO A 790 25.46 12.14 15.24
CA PRO A 790 25.58 11.12 14.20
C PRO A 790 26.71 10.14 14.55
N VAL A 791 26.40 8.86 14.39
CA VAL A 791 27.40 7.79 14.41
C VAL A 791 27.38 7.16 13.02
N LYS A 792 28.52 7.16 12.34
CA LYS A 792 28.66 6.49 11.05
C LYS A 792 29.06 5.04 11.30
N GLU A 793 28.21 4.11 10.91
CA GLU A 793 28.41 2.68 11.08
C GLU A 793 27.66 1.91 9.99
N LYS A 794 28.37 1.10 9.21
CA LYS A 794 27.74 0.22 8.22
C LYS A 794 27.04 -0.92 8.94
N THR A 795 25.72 -0.92 8.93
CA THR A 795 24.91 -1.83 9.71
C THR A 795 24.18 -2.83 8.84
N ALA A 796 24.10 -4.08 9.27
CA ALA A 796 23.21 -5.08 8.71
C ALA A 796 22.30 -5.66 9.79
N TYR A 797 20.99 -5.72 9.47
CA TYR A 797 19.98 -6.38 10.30
C TYR A 797 19.61 -7.73 9.68
N THR A 798 19.88 -8.81 10.40
CA THR A 798 19.62 -10.17 9.94
C THR A 798 18.19 -10.61 10.22
N SER A 799 17.59 -11.34 9.29
CA SER A 799 16.26 -11.92 9.41
C SER A 799 16.18 -13.29 8.73
N SER A 800 15.05 -13.97 8.90
CA SER A 800 14.72 -15.22 8.20
C SER A 800 14.24 -15.00 6.75
N SER A 801 14.20 -13.74 6.26
CA SER A 801 13.81 -13.43 4.89
C SER A 801 14.70 -14.09 3.85
N GLN A 802 14.13 -14.49 2.73
CA GLN A 802 14.88 -15.02 1.58
C GLN A 802 15.46 -13.92 0.66
N VAL A 803 15.09 -12.67 0.92
CA VAL A 803 15.46 -11.51 0.11
C VAL A 803 16.17 -10.45 0.95
N GLN A 804 16.80 -9.51 0.25
CA GLN A 804 17.53 -8.40 0.83
C GLN A 804 16.82 -7.07 0.56
N TYR A 805 17.15 -6.09 1.40
CA TYR A 805 16.82 -4.68 1.23
C TYR A 805 18.13 -3.90 1.44
N VAL A 806 18.75 -3.48 0.34
CA VAL A 806 20.06 -2.80 0.36
C VAL A 806 19.84 -1.31 0.22
N ALA A 807 20.27 -0.51 1.20
CA ALA A 807 20.16 0.95 1.16
C ALA A 807 21.53 1.61 1.21
N ARG A 808 21.84 2.47 0.22
CA ARG A 808 23.02 3.31 0.17
C ARG A 808 22.60 4.77 0.15
N CYS A 809 23.11 5.57 1.11
CA CYS A 809 22.66 6.93 1.37
C CYS A 809 23.85 7.93 1.44
N GLY A 810 23.50 9.21 1.36
CA GLY A 810 24.47 10.31 1.55
C GLY A 810 23.81 11.68 1.48
N ASN A 811 24.61 12.75 1.56
CA ASN A 811 24.11 14.12 1.48
C ASN A 811 25.05 14.98 0.63
N TYR A 812 24.56 15.48 -0.51
CA TYR A 812 25.33 16.27 -1.44
C TYR A 812 25.55 17.72 -0.96
N ARG A 813 24.66 18.29 -0.15
CA ARG A 813 24.79 19.68 0.32
C ARG A 813 25.96 19.88 1.27
N LYS A 814 26.38 18.86 2.00
CA LYS A 814 27.57 18.92 2.85
C LYS A 814 28.85 19.29 2.07
N ALA A 815 28.88 19.04 0.78
CA ALA A 815 29.99 19.45 -0.12
C ALA A 815 29.68 20.74 -0.87
N GLY A 816 28.62 21.45 -0.56
CA GLY A 816 28.26 22.74 -1.14
C GLY A 816 27.42 22.68 -2.41
N TYR A 817 26.93 21.51 -2.81
CA TYR A 817 26.03 21.41 -3.96
C TYR A 817 24.61 21.85 -3.60
N GLU A 818 23.98 22.57 -4.52
CA GLU A 818 22.61 23.06 -4.38
C GLU A 818 21.60 22.11 -5.02
N TYR A 819 20.36 22.12 -4.47
CA TYR A 819 19.25 21.41 -5.06
C TYR A 819 18.77 22.10 -6.35
N THR A 820 18.40 21.30 -7.34
CA THR A 820 17.78 21.76 -8.59
C THR A 820 16.66 20.82 -9.02
N GLY A 821 15.66 21.32 -9.76
CA GLY A 821 14.59 20.52 -10.35
C GLY A 821 15.07 19.39 -11.26
N ALA A 822 16.30 19.50 -11.82
CA ALA A 822 16.92 18.44 -12.60
C ALA A 822 17.11 17.13 -11.80
N LEU A 823 17.22 17.19 -10.46
CA LEU A 823 17.27 16.01 -9.58
C LEU A 823 15.95 15.23 -9.57
N LYS A 824 14.81 15.90 -9.76
CA LYS A 824 13.52 15.21 -9.92
C LYS A 824 13.48 14.43 -11.24
N VAL A 825 14.04 15.00 -12.30
CA VAL A 825 14.17 14.31 -13.60
C VAL A 825 15.13 13.13 -13.47
N LEU A 826 16.26 13.31 -12.79
CA LEU A 826 17.21 12.23 -12.51
C LEU A 826 16.58 11.09 -11.70
N LYS A 827 15.66 11.40 -10.77
CA LYS A 827 14.89 10.37 -10.04
C LYS A 827 14.10 9.48 -11.01
N ILE A 828 13.41 10.05 -11.98
CA ILE A 828 12.67 9.28 -13.00
C ILE A 828 13.65 8.46 -13.87
N ILE A 829 14.75 9.05 -14.29
CA ILE A 829 15.80 8.35 -15.05
C ILE A 829 16.32 7.15 -14.23
N PHE A 830 16.63 7.34 -12.97
CA PHE A 830 17.10 6.24 -12.12
C PHE A 830 16.03 5.16 -11.93
N SER A 831 14.80 5.56 -11.62
CA SER A 831 13.72 4.62 -11.32
C SER A 831 13.30 3.75 -12.51
N TYR A 832 13.45 4.25 -13.77
CA TYR A 832 12.92 3.58 -14.95
C TYR A 832 13.93 3.31 -16.06
N ASP A 833 15.22 3.60 -15.80
CA ASP A 833 16.29 3.30 -16.73
C ASP A 833 17.45 2.61 -16.00
N TYR A 834 18.23 3.34 -15.20
CA TYR A 834 19.44 2.81 -14.57
C TYR A 834 19.17 1.70 -13.55
N LEU A 835 18.38 2.01 -12.51
CA LEU A 835 18.12 1.05 -11.42
C LEU A 835 17.15 -0.06 -11.87
N TRP A 836 16.15 0.29 -12.67
CA TRP A 836 15.22 -0.70 -13.21
C TRP A 836 15.94 -1.78 -14.00
N LEU A 837 16.80 -1.36 -14.94
CA LEU A 837 17.53 -2.32 -15.78
C LEU A 837 18.51 -3.17 -14.97
N ASN A 838 19.29 -2.55 -14.08
CA ASN A 838 20.41 -3.26 -13.45
C ASN A 838 20.00 -3.99 -12.17
N VAL A 839 19.08 -3.45 -11.35
CA VAL A 839 18.68 -4.05 -10.09
C VAL A 839 17.47 -4.98 -10.27
N ARG A 840 16.44 -4.56 -11.06
CA ARG A 840 15.25 -5.37 -11.28
C ARG A 840 15.43 -6.36 -12.43
N VAL A 841 15.58 -5.88 -13.66
CA VAL A 841 15.54 -6.74 -14.86
C VAL A 841 16.68 -7.75 -14.87
N LYS A 842 17.91 -7.29 -14.62
CA LYS A 842 19.11 -8.14 -14.61
C LYS A 842 19.35 -8.79 -13.25
N GLY A 843 19.14 -8.03 -12.18
CA GLY A 843 19.39 -8.49 -10.82
C GLY A 843 18.28 -9.35 -10.25
N GLY A 844 17.07 -9.28 -10.80
CA GLY A 844 15.92 -10.06 -10.34
C GLY A 844 15.26 -9.52 -9.06
N ALA A 845 15.58 -8.29 -8.63
CA ALA A 845 14.86 -7.65 -7.53
C ALA A 845 13.43 -7.27 -7.96
N TYR A 846 12.48 -7.29 -7.03
CA TYR A 846 11.12 -6.85 -7.32
C TYR A 846 11.03 -5.34 -7.60
N GLY A 847 11.83 -4.53 -6.91
CA GLY A 847 11.87 -3.10 -7.12
C GLY A 847 13.14 -2.40 -6.66
N CYS A 848 13.24 -1.14 -7.04
CA CYS A 848 14.32 -0.26 -6.62
C CYS A 848 13.83 1.19 -6.61
N MET A 849 14.32 1.97 -5.67
CA MET A 849 13.89 3.35 -5.46
C MET A 849 15.09 4.26 -5.25
N SER A 850 14.93 5.53 -5.61
CA SER A 850 15.88 6.57 -5.30
C SER A 850 15.18 7.86 -4.87
N GLY A 851 15.88 8.70 -4.12
CA GLY A 851 15.36 9.99 -3.70
C GLY A 851 16.45 11.04 -3.53
N PHE A 852 16.11 12.27 -3.89
CA PHE A 852 16.95 13.44 -3.79
C PHE A 852 16.16 14.57 -3.14
N TYR A 853 16.45 14.85 -1.87
CA TYR A 853 15.72 15.84 -1.10
C TYR A 853 16.36 17.22 -1.16
N ARG A 854 15.57 18.27 -0.93
CA ARG A 854 16.05 19.66 -0.93
C ARG A 854 17.11 19.94 0.14
N ASN A 855 17.05 19.23 1.27
CA ASN A 855 18.05 19.29 2.34
C ASN A 855 19.38 18.58 1.99
N GLY A 856 19.45 17.96 0.83
CA GLY A 856 20.62 17.26 0.32
C GLY A 856 20.62 15.76 0.56
N ASP A 857 19.71 15.25 1.37
CA ASP A 857 19.60 13.82 1.63
C ASP A 857 19.31 13.06 0.36
N THR A 858 20.02 11.98 0.17
CA THR A 858 19.98 11.15 -1.04
C THR A 858 20.00 9.69 -0.62
N TYR A 859 19.19 8.88 -1.29
CA TYR A 859 19.20 7.43 -1.11
C TYR A 859 18.97 6.69 -2.42
N MET A 860 19.51 5.47 -2.48
CA MET A 860 19.12 4.40 -3.38
C MET A 860 18.83 3.17 -2.53
N VAL A 861 17.76 2.44 -2.82
CA VAL A 861 17.37 1.26 -2.05
C VAL A 861 16.74 0.22 -2.95
N SER A 862 17.07 -1.06 -2.74
CA SER A 862 16.42 -2.20 -3.38
C SER A 862 15.27 -2.76 -2.52
N TYR A 863 14.33 -3.45 -3.17
CA TYR A 863 13.16 -4.05 -2.55
C TYR A 863 12.98 -5.49 -3.01
N ARG A 864 12.92 -6.42 -2.07
CA ARG A 864 12.85 -7.87 -2.33
C ARG A 864 13.91 -8.31 -3.33
N ASP A 865 15.17 -8.11 -2.97
CA ASP A 865 16.34 -8.27 -3.83
C ASP A 865 17.05 -9.60 -3.51
N PRO A 866 17.30 -10.48 -4.47
CA PRO A 866 18.11 -11.68 -4.24
C PRO A 866 19.59 -11.41 -4.04
N ASN A 867 20.06 -10.20 -4.39
CA ASN A 867 21.47 -9.79 -4.36
C ASN A 867 21.75 -8.81 -3.21
N LEU A 868 23.03 -8.71 -2.82
CA LEU A 868 23.51 -7.75 -1.82
C LEU A 868 24.71 -6.95 -2.32
N ALA A 869 25.85 -7.59 -2.49
CA ALA A 869 27.07 -6.94 -2.90
C ALA A 869 26.98 -6.37 -4.33
N GLU A 870 26.36 -7.11 -5.22
CA GLU A 870 26.15 -6.75 -6.61
C GLU A 870 25.25 -5.50 -6.71
N THR A 871 24.18 -5.45 -5.94
CA THR A 871 23.28 -4.28 -5.89
C THR A 871 23.98 -3.05 -5.31
N ASN A 872 24.75 -3.23 -4.23
CA ASN A 872 25.56 -2.12 -3.69
C ASN A 872 26.56 -1.59 -4.72
N ALA A 873 27.23 -2.47 -5.49
CA ALA A 873 28.15 -2.08 -6.55
C ALA A 873 27.44 -1.28 -7.68
N ILE A 874 26.19 -1.61 -8.01
CA ILE A 874 25.37 -0.82 -8.95
C ILE A 874 25.16 0.58 -8.38
N PHE A 875 24.80 0.71 -7.11
CA PHE A 875 24.62 2.03 -6.48
C PHE A 875 25.91 2.86 -6.48
N GLU A 876 27.07 2.24 -6.28
CA GLU A 876 28.38 2.90 -6.34
C GLU A 876 28.70 3.46 -7.72
N GLN A 877 28.23 2.82 -8.79
CA GLN A 877 28.45 3.22 -10.17
C GLN A 877 27.47 4.28 -10.69
N ALA A 878 26.48 4.67 -9.90
CA ALA A 878 25.41 5.60 -10.31
C ALA A 878 25.95 6.92 -10.86
N ALA A 879 27.01 7.48 -10.26
CA ALA A 879 27.63 8.73 -10.73
C ALA A 879 28.25 8.59 -12.12
N GLU A 880 28.84 7.44 -12.42
CA GLU A 880 29.45 7.20 -13.76
C GLU A 880 28.36 7.06 -14.83
N TYR A 881 27.23 6.43 -14.51
CA TYR A 881 26.08 6.43 -15.40
C TYR A 881 25.62 7.85 -15.71
N VAL A 882 25.45 8.70 -14.69
CA VAL A 882 25.04 10.11 -14.87
C VAL A 882 26.04 10.88 -15.72
N ARG A 883 27.35 10.67 -15.53
CA ARG A 883 28.43 11.33 -16.29
C ARG A 883 28.35 10.98 -17.77
N ARG A 884 27.97 9.74 -18.09
CA ARG A 884 27.86 9.24 -19.47
C ARG A 884 26.47 9.36 -20.06
N PHE A 885 25.53 9.91 -19.31
CA PHE A 885 24.12 9.99 -19.72
C PHE A 885 23.99 10.69 -21.08
N ASP A 886 23.45 9.98 -22.06
CA ASP A 886 23.24 10.49 -23.42
C ASP A 886 21.95 9.85 -23.99
N VAL A 887 20.96 10.69 -24.23
CA VAL A 887 19.64 10.28 -24.75
C VAL A 887 19.20 11.27 -25.83
N SER A 888 18.22 10.87 -26.63
CA SER A 888 17.57 11.72 -27.60
C SER A 888 16.77 12.87 -26.95
N GLU A 889 16.48 13.93 -27.71
CA GLU A 889 15.57 14.98 -27.24
C GLU A 889 14.17 14.42 -26.89
N ARG A 890 13.70 13.42 -27.65
CA ARG A 890 12.43 12.75 -27.39
C ARG A 890 12.44 12.07 -26.01
N ASP A 891 13.50 11.37 -25.66
CA ASP A 891 13.61 10.68 -24.36
C ASP A 891 13.73 11.67 -23.21
N MET A 892 14.47 12.80 -23.42
CA MET A 892 14.46 13.88 -22.42
C MET A 892 13.05 14.41 -22.17
N VAL A 893 12.26 14.62 -23.22
CA VAL A 893 10.85 15.05 -23.09
C VAL A 893 10.02 14.03 -22.32
N LYS A 894 10.21 12.72 -22.54
CA LYS A 894 9.54 11.67 -21.75
C LYS A 894 9.86 11.82 -20.26
N PHE A 895 11.14 11.88 -19.89
CA PHE A 895 11.54 12.00 -18.49
C PHE A 895 10.98 13.27 -17.83
N ILE A 896 10.91 14.39 -18.57
CA ILE A 896 10.28 15.61 -18.09
C ILE A 896 8.79 15.39 -17.85
N ILE A 897 8.06 14.77 -18.79
CA ILE A 897 6.63 14.51 -18.68
C ILE A 897 6.35 13.61 -17.48
N GLY A 898 7.06 12.48 -17.33
CA GLY A 898 6.89 11.59 -16.17
C GLY A 898 7.22 12.27 -14.84
N THR A 899 8.20 13.19 -14.85
CA THR A 899 8.52 14.00 -13.66
C THR A 899 7.34 14.93 -13.31
N ILE A 900 6.76 15.58 -14.29
CA ILE A 900 5.59 16.46 -14.10
C ILE A 900 4.38 15.65 -13.66
N GLY A 901 4.15 14.45 -14.22
CA GLY A 901 3.09 13.55 -13.76
C GLY A 901 3.15 13.32 -12.25
N GLY A 902 4.33 13.01 -11.72
CA GLY A 902 4.53 12.86 -10.28
C GLY A 902 4.40 14.16 -9.47
N MET A 903 4.63 15.32 -10.08
CA MET A 903 4.43 16.61 -9.42
C MET A 903 2.96 17.07 -9.40
N ASP A 904 2.17 16.62 -10.35
CA ASP A 904 0.77 17.02 -10.57
C ASP A 904 -0.24 15.95 -10.11
N THR A 905 0.18 15.02 -9.27
CA THR A 905 -0.72 14.02 -8.70
C THR A 905 -1.97 14.68 -8.11
N PRO A 906 -3.19 14.26 -8.48
CA PRO A 906 -4.42 14.82 -7.96
C PRO A 906 -4.49 14.77 -6.43
N MET A 907 -4.98 15.83 -5.84
CA MET A 907 -5.16 15.95 -4.40
C MET A 907 -6.61 16.32 -4.07
N ASN A 908 -7.19 15.65 -3.09
CA ASN A 908 -8.45 16.06 -2.49
C ASN A 908 -8.28 17.34 -1.65
N PRO A 909 -9.36 17.98 -1.20
CA PRO A 909 -9.28 19.23 -0.41
C PRO A 909 -8.45 19.07 0.87
N ALA A 910 -8.57 17.94 1.59
CA ALA A 910 -7.80 17.68 2.80
C ALA A 910 -6.28 17.66 2.50
N SER A 911 -5.87 16.93 1.46
CA SER A 911 -4.46 16.83 1.04
C SER A 911 -3.89 18.17 0.54
N LYS A 912 -4.71 18.99 -0.15
CA LYS A 912 -4.33 20.36 -0.54
C LYS A 912 -4.09 21.25 0.68
N GLY A 913 -4.92 21.11 1.72
CA GLY A 913 -4.73 21.79 3.01
C GLY A 913 -3.46 21.36 3.72
N VAL A 914 -3.23 20.05 3.88
CA VAL A 914 -2.01 19.52 4.52
C VAL A 914 -0.75 19.95 3.77
N ARG A 915 -0.74 19.89 2.42
CA ARG A 915 0.38 20.39 1.60
C ARG A 915 0.63 21.88 1.83
N SER A 916 -0.43 22.68 1.89
CA SER A 916 -0.32 24.12 2.08
C SER A 916 0.17 24.44 3.48
N PHE A 917 -0.29 23.74 4.51
CA PHE A 917 0.21 23.85 5.88
C PHE A 917 1.68 23.45 5.99
N GLY A 918 2.08 22.34 5.39
CA GLY A 918 3.49 21.93 5.33
C GLY A 918 4.37 22.99 4.67
N ALA A 919 3.92 23.60 3.55
CA ALA A 919 4.63 24.71 2.91
C ALA A 919 4.75 25.93 3.84
N TYR A 920 3.71 26.25 4.63
CA TYR A 920 3.75 27.33 5.61
C TYR A 920 4.80 27.07 6.70
N ILE A 921 4.78 25.89 7.31
CA ILE A 921 5.71 25.54 8.40
C ILE A 921 7.15 25.43 7.88
N CYS A 922 7.36 24.87 6.69
CA CYS A 922 8.69 24.78 6.06
C CYS A 922 9.18 26.10 5.45
N HIS A 923 8.43 27.19 5.54
CA HIS A 923 8.70 28.47 4.87
C HIS A 923 8.93 28.32 3.33
N THR A 924 8.25 27.37 2.72
CA THR A 924 8.32 27.13 1.26
C THR A 924 7.42 28.12 0.54
N GLU A 925 8.03 28.98 -0.26
CA GLU A 925 7.31 29.99 -1.05
C GLU A 925 6.85 29.42 -2.40
N TYR A 926 5.73 29.90 -2.93
CA TYR A 926 5.21 29.53 -4.25
C TYR A 926 6.26 29.77 -5.37
N ALA A 927 7.05 30.84 -5.24
CA ALA A 927 8.13 31.14 -6.17
C ALA A 927 9.21 30.04 -6.24
N GLN A 928 9.48 29.36 -5.13
CA GLN A 928 10.41 28.22 -5.10
C GLN A 928 9.83 27.01 -5.86
N LEU A 929 8.53 26.74 -5.70
CA LEU A 929 7.84 25.68 -6.44
C LEU A 929 7.82 25.98 -7.95
N LYS A 930 7.58 27.25 -8.32
CA LYS A 930 7.59 27.71 -9.71
C LYS A 930 8.99 27.55 -10.32
N LYS A 931 10.03 27.98 -9.62
CA LYS A 931 11.43 27.82 -10.06
C LYS A 931 11.77 26.36 -10.27
N GLU A 932 11.45 25.48 -9.33
CA GLU A 932 11.69 24.04 -9.43
C GLU A 932 10.98 23.45 -10.66
N ARG A 933 9.72 23.84 -10.89
CA ARG A 933 8.97 23.39 -12.07
C ARG A 933 9.60 23.88 -13.38
N GLU A 934 10.02 25.14 -13.41
CA GLU A 934 10.75 25.68 -14.57
C GLU A 934 12.07 24.93 -14.83
N GLU A 935 12.82 24.58 -13.79
CA GLU A 935 14.05 23.79 -13.91
C GLU A 935 13.77 22.38 -14.44
N VAL A 936 12.65 21.75 -14.03
CA VAL A 936 12.20 20.46 -14.58
C VAL A 936 11.84 20.60 -16.05
N LEU A 937 10.99 21.57 -16.42
CA LEU A 937 10.51 21.77 -17.79
C LEU A 937 11.64 22.14 -18.78
N ASN A 938 12.72 22.74 -18.29
CA ASN A 938 13.88 23.13 -19.08
C ASN A 938 15.09 22.18 -18.91
N ALA A 939 14.90 21.01 -18.31
CA ALA A 939 15.98 20.05 -18.11
C ALA A 939 16.53 19.54 -19.46
N THR A 940 17.84 19.42 -19.55
CA THR A 940 18.53 18.88 -20.71
C THR A 940 19.50 17.78 -20.30
N LYS A 941 19.98 16.98 -21.24
CA LYS A 941 20.96 15.95 -20.94
C LYS A 941 22.24 16.54 -20.33
N GLU A 942 22.62 17.76 -20.69
CA GLU A 942 23.76 18.48 -20.10
C GLU A 942 23.50 18.84 -18.65
N SER A 943 22.29 19.30 -18.31
CA SER A 943 21.89 19.57 -16.92
C SER A 943 21.86 18.29 -16.06
N ILE A 944 21.51 17.15 -16.65
CA ILE A 944 21.58 15.85 -15.96
C ILE A 944 23.03 15.43 -15.75
N ARG A 945 23.90 15.49 -16.79
CA ARG A 945 25.33 15.18 -16.67
C ARG A 945 26.02 16.03 -15.61
N ALA A 946 25.62 17.28 -15.48
CA ALA A 946 26.18 18.21 -14.50
C ALA A 946 25.91 17.76 -13.04
N LEU A 947 24.97 16.85 -12.80
CA LEU A 947 24.70 16.27 -11.50
C LEU A 947 25.70 15.17 -11.09
N ALA A 948 26.51 14.64 -12.00
CA ALA A 948 27.41 13.52 -11.70
C ALA A 948 28.33 13.76 -10.49
N PRO A 949 29.00 14.93 -10.34
CA PRO A 949 29.81 15.18 -9.14
C PRO A 949 29.00 15.23 -7.84
N LEU A 950 27.73 15.70 -7.90
CA LEU A 950 26.82 15.72 -6.79
C LEU A 950 26.46 14.29 -6.34
N ILE A 951 26.11 13.42 -7.30
CA ILE A 951 25.81 12.01 -7.04
C ILE A 951 27.05 11.28 -6.52
N GLU A 952 28.21 11.48 -7.12
CA GLU A 952 29.48 10.90 -6.67
C GLU A 952 29.78 11.29 -5.20
N THR A 953 29.56 12.55 -4.86
CA THR A 953 29.72 13.04 -3.48
C THR A 953 28.78 12.36 -2.51
N ALA A 954 27.51 12.17 -2.88
CA ALA A 954 26.54 11.51 -2.01
C ALA A 954 26.86 10.02 -1.83
N VAL A 955 27.14 9.32 -2.93
CA VAL A 955 27.40 7.87 -2.94
C VAL A 955 28.72 7.52 -2.24
N SER A 956 29.77 8.35 -2.40
CA SER A 956 31.09 8.12 -1.80
C SER A 956 31.13 8.32 -0.29
N GLN A 957 30.09 8.90 0.31
CA GLN A 957 29.98 8.99 1.78
C GLN A 957 29.74 7.64 2.43
N ASP A 958 29.27 6.63 1.68
CA ASP A 958 29.24 5.23 2.05
C ASP A 958 28.43 4.95 3.34
N TYR A 959 27.24 5.54 3.46
CA TYR A 959 26.27 5.18 4.47
C TYR A 959 25.45 4.01 3.96
N LEU A 960 25.81 2.79 4.41
CA LEU A 960 25.23 1.53 3.99
C LEU A 960 24.44 0.91 5.14
N CYS A 961 23.21 0.52 4.87
CA CYS A 961 22.43 -0.35 5.73
C CYS A 961 21.73 -1.43 4.92
N VAL A 962 21.69 -2.64 5.45
CA VAL A 962 21.03 -3.80 4.82
C VAL A 962 20.10 -4.46 5.82
N VAL A 963 18.91 -4.81 5.37
CA VAL A 963 18.01 -5.73 6.09
C VAL A 963 17.84 -6.98 5.23
N GLY A 964 17.98 -8.19 5.78
CA GLY A 964 17.78 -9.36 4.94
C GLY A 964 18.27 -10.69 5.51
N ASN A 965 18.49 -11.61 4.60
CA ASN A 965 18.83 -12.99 4.89
C ASN A 965 20.14 -13.13 5.69
N ASN A 966 20.07 -13.84 6.81
CA ASN A 966 21.21 -14.02 7.71
C ASN A 966 22.42 -14.64 6.99
N ALA A 967 22.23 -15.71 6.20
CA ALA A 967 23.34 -16.37 5.50
C ALA A 967 23.99 -15.43 4.48
N LYS A 968 23.18 -14.70 3.70
CA LYS A 968 23.67 -13.78 2.68
C LYS A 968 24.44 -12.59 3.29
N ILE A 969 23.98 -12.07 4.42
CA ILE A 969 24.68 -11.02 5.17
C ILE A 969 26.01 -11.56 5.72
N ARG A 970 26.04 -12.79 6.27
CA ARG A 970 27.26 -13.42 6.79
C ARG A 970 28.29 -13.74 5.68
N GLU A 971 27.85 -14.13 4.49
CA GLU A 971 28.72 -14.27 3.31
C GLU A 971 29.42 -12.96 2.95
N ASN A 972 28.83 -11.81 3.28
CA ASN A 972 29.29 -10.48 2.97
C ASN A 972 29.69 -9.68 4.23
N GLU A 973 30.03 -10.34 5.35
CA GLU A 973 30.27 -9.70 6.64
C GLU A 973 31.32 -8.58 6.60
N GLN A 974 32.29 -8.69 5.70
CA GLN A 974 33.35 -7.70 5.50
C GLN A 974 32.83 -6.31 5.04
N MET A 975 31.59 -6.22 4.58
CA MET A 975 30.95 -4.97 4.18
C MET A 975 30.44 -4.17 5.36
N PHE A 976 30.30 -4.77 6.55
CA PHE A 976 29.62 -4.20 7.70
C PHE A 976 30.53 -4.02 8.90
N GLU A 977 30.27 -2.99 9.66
CA GLU A 977 30.92 -2.73 10.96
C GLU A 977 30.08 -3.29 12.10
N LYS A 978 28.77 -3.43 11.88
CA LYS A 978 27.82 -3.98 12.84
C LYS A 978 26.85 -4.95 12.13
N ILE A 979 26.65 -6.12 12.71
CA ILE A 979 25.64 -7.10 12.28
C ILE A 979 24.85 -7.50 13.52
N GLU A 980 23.55 -7.30 13.48
CA GLU A 980 22.65 -7.64 14.58
C GLU A 980 21.32 -8.21 14.05
N PRO A 981 20.56 -8.96 14.87
CA PRO A 981 19.26 -9.41 14.47
C PRO A 981 18.29 -8.23 14.28
N LEU A 982 17.37 -8.34 13.35
CA LEU A 982 16.34 -7.31 13.12
C LEU A 982 15.39 -7.20 14.30
N PHE A 983 15.08 -8.32 14.93
CA PHE A 983 14.24 -8.39 16.14
C PHE A 983 15.11 -8.77 17.34
N LEU A 984 14.90 -8.03 18.46
CA LEU A 984 15.71 -8.12 19.68
C LEU A 984 15.10 -9.10 20.68
#